data_5d8c646b8a2e5535e7650ea534bbd1ed
#
_entry.id   5d8c646b8a2e5535e7650ea534bbd1ed
#
_cell.length_a   1.000
_cell.length_b   1.000
_cell.length_c   1.000
_cell.angle_alpha   90.00
_cell.angle_beta   90.00
_cell.angle_gamma   90.00
#
_symmetry.space_group_name_H-M   'P 1'
#
loop_
_entity.id
_entity.type
_entity.pdbx_description
1 polymer ?
#
loop_
_entity_poly.entity_id
_entity_poly.type
_entity_poly.pdbx_seq_one_letter_code
_entity_poly.pdbx_strand_id
1 'polypeptide(L)'
;MRYLGIFLVCLSSIAFEILLVRHFAITNWSEYGYWVISMAMAGYSVSGVVLCMFGQAFERRQAALFHALPLAMLLLGALGYAALGLIPFNPLELQNEALFAGQLVNIGKYYLALFPFFFASGLYVGLSFLARQENIPKVYMADLVGAGLGAACVLGALAFVPPFWAPLLLLPPLALAALTSLPGKKAAARAGFVLLTLAACACAAFVIVRHNNAGFSQYKPVSAAMNVEDNRIVSEVRSPRGYYLLLDNYMERHDVDLSNNYDLLGAGGPPPALGLYRDGERLAALPRAAAYDTGYVKAALDTLPYLLRKPGHVLLAGTRGGFRLREALELGAGRVDSVESDPVLLHLLLTYPPSAPPTGYAMRLPLAETPPAANATAEAAAPEAPEPPENAGAAGSHLSPAPRQAFTIGRNAPTGHASAPRLASPLAEAQAARKPYSIIDISPEFLDQGQANKYVLTAEGVASLVRALDSRGILSLPMGISELPVYALKAAATVRAGLLLAGVADPARHMLVVRSAFTARILACRAPFSKNDIARARAFAAERSFDTAYFPGIDPASEEIFNDLPPVSFENVTSDTVAGDDTARARDALMDDLVAFLRDGKTDSSSFRFFNLAPSTQDRPFFHEIIRLHRIPEVLARIELLPRQEIGYLVNIAVLVQAAAFALIVFLLPLARRRGLGGITAPRVLQGFGYFMCLGLGFLFIEIVLIERCTFFLNDPSRAFALVLSSMLIASGLGSAASARFIARPRAGIRLACACAATLAALLLLLLPHVLNNALAWPEYAKAALVIAIAAPLGFFMGMPFPLALSTYRGATSAFIPWAWSVNGALSVVATPLANILAVSFGYTAVFGASLALYAMAALLAPDRPGDAGVGGQATAE
;
A
#
# COMPACT_ATOMS: atom_id res chain seq x y z
N MET A 1 7.26 38.14 2.62
CA MET A 1 7.67 37.49 3.88
C MET A 1 6.52 37.08 4.80
N ARG A 2 5.34 37.81 4.84
CA ARG A 2 4.25 37.52 5.83
C ARG A 2 3.60 36.12 5.78
N TYR A 3 3.61 35.43 4.65
CA TYR A 3 3.03 34.10 4.48
C TYR A 3 4.10 33.00 4.29
N LEU A 4 5.38 33.39 4.14
CA LEU A 4 6.46 32.44 3.90
C LEU A 4 6.69 31.52 5.11
N GLY A 5 6.55 32.05 6.34
CA GLY A 5 6.72 31.24 7.55
C GLY A 5 5.73 30.08 7.65
N ILE A 6 4.42 30.34 7.42
CA ILE A 6 3.41 29.28 7.43
C ILE A 6 3.63 28.28 6.29
N PHE A 7 3.95 28.77 5.09
CA PHE A 7 4.28 27.94 3.94
C PHE A 7 5.42 26.95 4.28
N LEU A 8 6.53 27.44 4.88
CA LEU A 8 7.68 26.60 5.21
C LEU A 8 7.40 25.62 6.36
N VAL A 9 6.60 26.02 7.36
CA VAL A 9 6.18 25.15 8.44
C VAL A 9 5.31 24.01 7.90
N CYS A 10 4.32 24.31 7.06
CA CYS A 10 3.44 23.29 6.48
C CYS A 10 4.18 22.38 5.51
N LEU A 11 5.09 22.94 4.71
CA LEU A 11 6.02 22.17 3.86
C LEU A 11 6.81 21.15 4.71
N SER A 12 7.39 21.60 5.83
CA SER A 12 8.16 20.72 6.71
C SER A 12 7.31 19.69 7.44
N SER A 13 6.07 20.03 7.77
CA SER A 13 5.17 19.11 8.48
C SER A 13 4.75 17.93 7.63
N ILE A 14 4.29 18.18 6.41
CA ILE A 14 3.93 17.10 5.46
C ILE A 14 5.18 16.31 5.04
N ALA A 15 6.30 17.00 4.82
CA ALA A 15 7.56 16.32 4.54
C ALA A 15 7.93 15.35 5.69
N PHE A 16 7.83 15.77 6.95
CA PHE A 16 8.14 14.90 8.09
C PHE A 16 7.16 13.74 8.20
N GLU A 17 5.87 13.96 7.99
CA GLU A 17 4.85 12.92 7.95
C GLU A 17 5.20 11.83 6.94
N ILE A 18 5.50 12.21 5.69
CA ILE A 18 5.86 11.26 4.62
C ILE A 18 7.16 10.51 4.99
N LEU A 19 8.14 11.20 5.55
CA LEU A 19 9.38 10.57 6.00
C LEU A 19 9.15 9.55 7.12
N LEU A 20 8.23 9.83 8.05
CA LEU A 20 7.86 8.89 9.10
C LEU A 20 7.13 7.66 8.54
N VAL A 21 6.15 7.87 7.64
CA VAL A 21 5.50 6.74 6.93
C VAL A 21 6.54 5.86 6.24
N ARG A 22 7.51 6.50 5.58
CA ARG A 22 8.60 5.80 4.90
C ARG A 22 9.52 5.07 5.89
N HIS A 23 9.88 5.70 7.00
CA HIS A 23 10.69 5.11 8.06
C HIS A 23 10.02 3.83 8.60
N PHE A 24 8.73 3.91 8.97
CA PHE A 24 7.98 2.76 9.48
C PHE A 24 7.83 1.65 8.42
N ALA A 25 7.65 1.98 7.16
CA ALA A 25 7.60 0.99 6.08
C ALA A 25 8.91 0.19 5.96
N ILE A 26 10.06 0.83 6.16
CA ILE A 26 11.38 0.19 6.12
C ILE A 26 11.67 -0.57 7.41
N THR A 27 11.52 0.07 8.57
CA THR A 27 11.92 -0.52 9.86
C THR A 27 10.93 -1.56 10.36
N ASN A 28 9.63 -1.36 10.14
CA ASN A 28 8.56 -2.26 10.55
C ASN A 28 7.75 -2.72 9.32
N TRP A 29 6.52 -2.20 9.17
CA TRP A 29 5.65 -2.50 8.03
C TRP A 29 4.79 -1.28 7.66
N SER A 30 4.36 -1.22 6.40
CA SER A 30 3.62 -0.09 5.82
C SER A 30 2.25 0.14 6.47
N GLU A 31 1.64 -0.90 7.04
CA GLU A 31 0.34 -0.85 7.70
C GLU A 31 0.33 0.11 8.88
N TYR A 32 1.49 0.30 9.53
CA TYR A 32 1.66 1.25 10.64
C TYR A 32 1.78 2.72 10.18
N GLY A 33 1.90 2.95 8.87
CA GLY A 33 1.86 4.31 8.31
C GLY A 33 0.55 5.05 8.65
N TYR A 34 -0.56 4.36 8.72
CA TYR A 34 -1.85 4.94 9.12
C TYR A 34 -1.85 5.52 10.55
N TRP A 35 -1.13 4.87 11.47
CA TRP A 35 -0.96 5.39 12.83
C TRP A 35 -0.17 6.70 12.85
N VAL A 36 0.86 6.80 12.01
CA VAL A 36 1.66 8.03 11.90
C VAL A 36 0.82 9.18 11.40
N ILE A 37 -0.04 8.95 10.42
CA ILE A 37 -1.00 9.95 9.90
C ILE A 37 -1.94 10.39 11.01
N SER A 38 -2.51 9.45 11.76
CA SER A 38 -3.38 9.75 12.89
C SER A 38 -2.68 10.60 13.96
N MET A 39 -1.42 10.30 14.27
CA MET A 39 -0.62 11.09 15.23
C MET A 39 -0.37 12.52 14.75
N ALA A 40 -0.05 12.67 13.47
CA ALA A 40 0.16 13.97 12.86
C ALA A 40 -1.10 14.85 13.00
N MET A 41 -2.21 14.32 12.56
CA MET A 41 -3.49 15.04 12.60
C MET A 41 -4.00 15.28 14.02
N ALA A 42 -3.75 14.36 14.96
CA ALA A 42 -4.07 14.55 16.37
C ALA A 42 -3.35 15.76 16.97
N GLY A 43 -2.06 15.97 16.66
CA GLY A 43 -1.29 17.13 17.07
C GLY A 43 -1.93 18.46 16.62
N TYR A 44 -2.34 18.50 15.35
CA TYR A 44 -3.06 19.65 14.79
C TYR A 44 -4.37 19.94 15.54
N SER A 45 -5.18 18.92 15.74
CA SER A 45 -6.49 19.07 16.36
C SER A 45 -6.39 19.52 17.82
N VAL A 46 -5.46 18.93 18.60
CA VAL A 46 -5.23 19.34 20.00
C VAL A 46 -4.74 20.79 20.08
N SER A 47 -3.85 21.20 19.17
CA SER A 47 -3.35 22.59 19.15
C SER A 47 -4.48 23.60 18.96
N GLY A 48 -5.45 23.30 18.11
CA GLY A 48 -6.62 24.13 17.91
C GLY A 48 -7.57 24.17 19.13
N VAL A 49 -7.75 23.03 19.84
CA VAL A 49 -8.49 23.00 21.13
C VAL A 49 -7.79 23.86 22.16
N VAL A 50 -6.46 23.77 22.29
CA VAL A 50 -5.67 24.57 23.22
C VAL A 50 -5.77 26.06 22.86
N LEU A 51 -5.72 26.42 21.59
CA LEU A 51 -5.96 27.80 21.12
C LEU A 51 -7.38 28.27 21.39
N CYS A 52 -8.38 27.42 21.22
CA CYS A 52 -9.77 27.74 21.57
C CYS A 52 -9.92 28.05 23.09
N MET A 53 -9.25 27.27 23.94
CA MET A 53 -9.36 27.38 25.38
C MET A 53 -8.53 28.53 25.98
N PHE A 54 -7.37 28.81 25.39
CA PHE A 54 -6.38 29.74 25.95
C PHE A 54 -5.96 30.85 24.95
N GLY A 55 -6.75 31.11 23.91
CA GLY A 55 -6.42 32.00 22.78
C GLY A 55 -5.87 33.35 23.22
N GLN A 56 -6.49 34.02 24.19
CA GLN A 56 -6.04 35.34 24.70
C GLN A 56 -4.61 35.31 25.24
N ALA A 57 -4.21 34.20 25.91
CA ALA A 57 -2.86 34.07 26.44
C ALA A 57 -1.83 33.90 25.32
N PHE A 58 -2.22 33.19 24.27
CA PHE A 58 -1.38 32.97 23.07
C PHE A 58 -1.29 34.24 22.22
N GLU A 59 -2.38 34.98 22.05
CA GLU A 59 -2.40 36.26 21.34
C GLU A 59 -1.45 37.29 21.96
N ARG A 60 -1.44 37.38 23.29
CA ARG A 60 -0.53 38.30 24.02
C ARG A 60 0.96 37.97 23.80
N ARG A 61 1.29 36.68 23.53
CA ARG A 61 2.67 36.20 23.32
C ARG A 61 2.97 35.87 21.89
N GLN A 62 2.10 36.23 20.97
CA GLN A 62 2.11 35.83 19.56
C GLN A 62 3.45 36.05 18.88
N ALA A 63 4.05 37.23 19.02
CA ALA A 63 5.34 37.55 18.40
C ALA A 63 6.46 36.62 18.87
N ALA A 64 6.51 36.30 20.17
CA ALA A 64 7.50 35.37 20.73
C ALA A 64 7.27 33.93 20.20
N LEU A 65 6.00 33.51 20.10
CA LEU A 65 5.65 32.18 19.63
C LEU A 65 6.00 31.96 18.15
N PHE A 66 5.82 32.95 17.29
CA PHE A 66 6.25 32.86 15.89
C PHE A 66 7.75 32.68 15.72
N HIS A 67 8.56 33.10 16.71
CA HIS A 67 10.01 32.85 16.74
C HIS A 67 10.32 31.47 17.33
N ALA A 68 9.64 31.12 18.46
CA ALA A 68 9.97 29.95 19.23
C ALA A 68 9.50 28.63 18.60
N LEU A 69 8.30 28.61 17.96
CA LEU A 69 7.72 27.38 17.45
C LEU A 69 8.54 26.70 16.34
N PRO A 70 9.05 27.41 15.30
CA PRO A 70 9.91 26.75 14.31
C PRO A 70 11.21 26.21 14.90
N LEU A 71 11.80 26.91 15.90
CA LEU A 71 12.98 26.41 16.62
C LEU A 71 12.64 25.20 17.47
N ALA A 72 11.48 25.19 18.14
CA ALA A 72 11.00 24.03 18.87
C ALA A 72 10.78 22.84 17.95
N MET A 73 10.21 23.06 16.75
CA MET A 73 9.99 22.00 15.75
C MET A 73 11.31 21.38 15.28
N LEU A 74 12.39 22.16 15.10
CA LEU A 74 13.72 21.61 14.76
C LEU A 74 14.16 20.59 15.81
N LEU A 75 14.06 20.93 17.08
CA LEU A 75 14.50 20.07 18.19
C LEU A 75 13.52 18.92 18.44
N LEU A 76 12.22 19.19 18.47
CA LEU A 76 11.20 18.19 18.71
C LEU A 76 11.14 17.14 17.58
N GLY A 77 11.32 17.56 16.33
CA GLY A 77 11.41 16.66 15.20
C GLY A 77 12.63 15.73 15.28
N ALA A 78 13.80 16.31 15.61
CA ALA A 78 15.03 15.53 15.77
C ALA A 78 14.97 14.56 16.96
N LEU A 79 14.49 15.02 18.11
CA LEU A 79 14.33 14.18 19.31
C LEU A 79 13.27 13.11 19.12
N GLY A 80 12.13 13.46 18.48
CA GLY A 80 11.08 12.51 18.17
C GLY A 80 11.59 11.40 17.25
N TYR A 81 12.30 11.78 16.20
CA TYR A 81 12.91 10.80 15.26
C TYR A 81 13.95 9.91 15.96
N ALA A 82 14.82 10.49 16.76
CA ALA A 82 15.81 9.73 17.53
C ALA A 82 15.17 8.75 18.51
N ALA A 83 14.04 9.13 19.12
CA ALA A 83 13.32 8.27 20.07
C ALA A 83 12.72 7.03 19.42
N LEU A 84 12.46 7.03 18.11
CA LEU A 84 11.89 5.87 17.41
C LEU A 84 12.74 4.62 17.58
N GLY A 85 14.06 4.74 17.50
CA GLY A 85 14.97 3.61 17.66
C GLY A 85 15.17 3.13 19.10
N LEU A 86 14.65 3.87 20.08
CA LEU A 86 14.72 3.50 21.49
C LEU A 86 13.47 2.75 21.97
N ILE A 87 12.43 2.68 21.14
CA ILE A 87 11.15 2.05 21.47
C ILE A 87 11.16 0.61 20.94
N PRO A 88 11.18 -0.41 21.80
CA PRO A 88 11.21 -1.81 21.41
C PRO A 88 9.81 -2.27 21.00
N PHE A 89 9.34 -1.80 19.86
CA PHE A 89 8.04 -2.16 19.32
C PHE A 89 8.17 -3.32 18.33
N ASN A 90 7.44 -4.37 18.60
CA ASN A 90 7.33 -5.52 17.72
C ASN A 90 5.86 -5.78 17.35
N PRO A 91 5.47 -5.51 16.11
CA PRO A 91 4.09 -5.73 15.66
C PRO A 91 3.58 -7.16 15.78
N LEU A 92 4.45 -8.17 15.62
CA LEU A 92 4.04 -9.58 15.74
C LEU A 92 3.69 -9.97 17.18
N GLU A 93 4.27 -9.28 18.17
CA GLU A 93 3.93 -9.51 19.57
C GLU A 93 2.53 -8.99 19.96
N LEU A 94 1.87 -8.22 19.08
CA LEU A 94 0.45 -7.92 19.23
C LEU A 94 -0.45 -9.16 19.09
N GLN A 95 0.06 -10.24 18.52
CA GLN A 95 -0.62 -11.54 18.45
C GLN A 95 -0.43 -12.39 19.71
N ASN A 96 0.48 -12.01 20.60
CA ASN A 96 0.77 -12.73 21.85
C ASN A 96 0.04 -12.05 23.00
N GLU A 97 -0.91 -12.74 23.61
CA GLU A 97 -1.73 -12.24 24.72
C GLU A 97 -0.87 -11.70 25.88
N ALA A 98 0.23 -12.39 26.21
CA ALA A 98 1.11 -11.97 27.30
C ALA A 98 1.88 -10.68 27.02
N LEU A 99 2.19 -10.37 25.76
CA LEU A 99 2.99 -9.23 25.35
C LEU A 99 2.14 -8.07 24.80
N PHE A 100 0.87 -8.31 24.48
CA PHE A 100 -0.05 -7.34 23.88
C PHE A 100 -0.09 -6.00 24.60
N ALA A 101 -0.27 -6.01 25.94
CA ALA A 101 -0.34 -4.79 26.72
C ALA A 101 0.98 -3.98 26.68
N GLY A 102 2.12 -4.68 26.67
CA GLY A 102 3.44 -4.05 26.53
C GLY A 102 3.60 -3.34 25.18
N GLN A 103 3.11 -3.95 24.11
CA GLN A 103 3.18 -3.36 22.76
C GLN A 103 2.23 -2.17 22.61
N LEU A 104 1.06 -2.16 23.24
CA LEU A 104 0.19 -0.98 23.30
C LEU A 104 0.88 0.20 24.02
N VAL A 105 1.63 -0.07 25.10
CA VAL A 105 2.44 0.96 25.77
C VAL A 105 3.53 1.50 24.83
N ASN A 106 4.17 0.66 24.02
CA ASN A 106 5.18 1.09 23.05
C ASN A 106 4.56 1.97 21.95
N ILE A 107 3.34 1.66 21.48
CA ILE A 107 2.58 2.54 20.59
C ILE A 107 2.34 3.91 21.26
N GLY A 108 1.93 3.92 22.53
CA GLY A 108 1.78 5.15 23.31
C GLY A 108 3.07 5.97 23.40
N LYS A 109 4.24 5.31 23.52
CA LYS A 109 5.55 5.98 23.49
C LYS A 109 5.82 6.62 22.12
N TYR A 110 5.45 5.99 20.99
CA TYR A 110 5.55 6.60 19.67
C TYR A 110 4.68 7.87 19.56
N TYR A 111 3.45 7.83 20.06
CA TYR A 111 2.62 9.03 20.11
C TYR A 111 3.30 10.14 20.92
N LEU A 112 3.83 9.82 22.09
CA LEU A 112 4.50 10.80 22.94
C LEU A 112 5.76 11.39 22.27
N ALA A 113 6.50 10.59 21.52
CA ALA A 113 7.70 11.02 20.81
C ALA A 113 7.41 11.97 19.64
N LEU A 114 6.36 11.70 18.87
CA LEU A 114 6.09 12.40 17.61
C LEU A 114 5.05 13.52 17.76
N PHE A 115 4.08 13.39 18.64
CA PHE A 115 3.02 14.35 18.89
C PHE A 115 3.51 15.79 19.11
N PRO A 116 4.59 16.09 19.89
CA PRO A 116 5.02 17.45 20.16
C PRO A 116 5.40 18.25 18.91
N PHE A 117 5.98 17.59 17.89
CA PHE A 117 6.30 18.23 16.62
C PHE A 117 5.03 18.71 15.89
N PHE A 118 4.05 17.81 15.72
CA PHE A 118 2.81 18.12 15.03
C PHE A 118 1.92 19.08 15.81
N PHE A 119 1.95 19.01 17.14
CA PHE A 119 1.30 20.00 18.02
C PHE A 119 1.90 21.40 17.83
N ALA A 120 3.23 21.53 17.79
CA ALA A 120 3.90 22.81 17.58
C ALA A 120 3.60 23.39 16.18
N SER A 121 3.58 22.54 15.17
CA SER A 121 3.18 22.89 13.80
C SER A 121 1.74 23.41 13.76
N GLY A 122 0.81 22.65 14.32
CA GLY A 122 -0.59 23.02 14.39
C GLY A 122 -0.83 24.30 15.17
N LEU A 123 -0.07 24.51 16.24
CA LEU A 123 -0.11 25.75 17.03
C LEU A 123 0.35 26.96 16.19
N TYR A 124 1.41 26.77 15.37
CA TYR A 124 1.89 27.83 14.46
C TYR A 124 0.85 28.18 13.40
N VAL A 125 0.21 27.16 12.77
CA VAL A 125 -0.85 27.34 11.79
C VAL A 125 -2.06 28.03 12.40
N GLY A 126 -2.57 27.55 13.55
CA GLY A 126 -3.70 28.12 14.25
C GLY A 126 -3.47 29.58 14.69
N LEU A 127 -2.27 29.89 15.22
CA LEU A 127 -1.87 31.25 15.51
C LEU A 127 -1.82 32.14 14.25
N SER A 128 -1.45 31.57 13.12
CA SER A 128 -1.41 32.30 11.84
C SER A 128 -2.82 32.69 11.38
N PHE A 129 -3.82 31.84 11.60
CA PHE A 129 -5.23 32.18 11.37
C PHE A 129 -5.72 33.27 12.32
N LEU A 130 -5.40 33.17 13.60
CA LEU A 130 -5.78 34.20 14.59
C LEU A 130 -5.12 35.56 14.32
N ALA A 131 -3.82 35.55 13.94
CA ALA A 131 -3.06 36.74 13.66
C ALA A 131 -3.52 37.49 12.41
N ARG A 132 -4.15 36.77 11.47
CA ARG A 132 -4.45 37.31 10.13
C ARG A 132 -5.89 37.02 9.71
N GLN A 133 -6.83 37.20 10.63
CA GLN A 133 -8.28 36.99 10.40
C GLN A 133 -8.80 37.76 9.18
N GLU A 134 -8.14 38.86 8.81
CA GLU A 134 -8.52 39.65 7.64
C GLU A 134 -8.21 38.98 6.31
N ASN A 135 -7.29 38.03 6.28
CA ASN A 135 -6.80 37.41 5.09
C ASN A 135 -6.75 35.86 5.21
N ILE A 136 -7.76 35.26 5.84
CA ILE A 136 -7.90 33.79 6.00
C ILE A 136 -7.66 33.04 4.68
N PRO A 137 -8.21 33.43 3.53
CA PRO A 137 -7.96 32.74 2.26
C PRO A 137 -6.48 32.68 1.87
N LYS A 138 -5.69 33.72 2.13
CA LYS A 138 -4.26 33.76 1.83
C LYS A 138 -3.43 32.95 2.82
N VAL A 139 -3.85 32.90 4.10
CA VAL A 139 -3.23 32.03 5.11
C VAL A 139 -3.41 30.58 4.74
N TYR A 140 -4.63 30.18 4.39
CA TYR A 140 -4.97 28.82 4.00
C TYR A 140 -4.33 28.43 2.64
N MET A 141 -4.20 29.38 1.71
CA MET A 141 -3.43 29.16 0.49
C MET A 141 -1.96 28.81 0.81
N ALA A 142 -1.31 29.57 1.70
CA ALA A 142 0.09 29.35 2.04
C ALA A 142 0.29 28.02 2.76
N ASP A 143 -0.66 27.62 3.60
CA ASP A 143 -0.73 26.33 4.29
C ASP A 143 -0.78 25.18 3.25
N LEU A 144 -1.80 25.14 2.42
CA LEU A 144 -2.02 24.05 1.46
C LEU A 144 -0.95 23.98 0.35
N VAL A 145 -0.51 25.12 -0.19
CA VAL A 145 0.56 25.11 -1.20
C VAL A 145 1.88 24.66 -0.58
N GLY A 146 2.16 25.08 0.67
CA GLY A 146 3.33 24.61 1.40
C GLY A 146 3.29 23.10 1.60
N ALA A 147 2.17 22.56 2.05
CA ALA A 147 1.95 21.12 2.22
C ALA A 147 2.10 20.35 0.91
N GLY A 148 1.46 20.80 -0.17
CA GLY A 148 1.53 20.13 -1.47
C GLY A 148 2.94 20.11 -2.07
N LEU A 149 3.68 21.24 -1.96
CA LEU A 149 5.08 21.28 -2.38
C LEU A 149 5.98 20.47 -1.46
N GLY A 150 5.70 20.41 -0.15
CA GLY A 150 6.41 19.56 0.78
C GLY A 150 6.34 18.08 0.39
N ALA A 151 5.14 17.60 0.05
CA ALA A 151 4.94 16.25 -0.45
C ALA A 151 5.74 15.96 -1.73
N ALA A 152 5.64 16.85 -2.73
CA ALA A 152 6.37 16.67 -3.99
C ALA A 152 7.90 16.68 -3.80
N CYS A 153 8.40 17.64 -2.98
CA CYS A 153 9.85 17.78 -2.76
C CYS A 153 10.44 16.59 -2.01
N VAL A 154 9.77 16.10 -0.95
CA VAL A 154 10.32 14.99 -0.16
C VAL A 154 10.30 13.68 -0.95
N LEU A 155 9.22 13.40 -1.68
CA LEU A 155 9.14 12.21 -2.53
C LEU A 155 10.21 12.23 -3.64
N GLY A 156 10.45 13.40 -4.24
CA GLY A 156 11.56 13.58 -5.18
C GLY A 156 12.94 13.40 -4.53
N ALA A 157 13.12 13.93 -3.32
CA ALA A 157 14.39 13.83 -2.59
C ALA A 157 14.74 12.40 -2.16
N LEU A 158 13.74 11.53 -1.91
CA LEU A 158 13.96 10.11 -1.57
C LEU A 158 14.62 9.30 -2.69
N ALA A 159 14.68 9.82 -3.93
CA ALA A 159 15.49 9.23 -5.00
C ALA A 159 17.00 9.43 -4.80
N PHE A 160 17.40 10.43 -4.01
CA PHE A 160 18.80 10.85 -3.87
C PHE A 160 19.34 10.70 -2.45
N VAL A 161 18.47 10.90 -1.44
CA VAL A 161 18.86 10.90 -0.02
C VAL A 161 18.48 9.56 0.60
N PRO A 162 19.40 8.91 1.35
CA PRO A 162 19.04 7.71 2.11
C PRO A 162 17.87 7.98 3.05
N PRO A 163 16.89 7.07 3.16
CA PRO A 163 15.69 7.29 3.96
C PRO A 163 15.98 7.68 5.41
N PHE A 164 16.98 7.07 6.01
CA PHE A 164 17.39 7.32 7.40
C PHE A 164 18.06 8.69 7.62
N TRP A 165 18.59 9.32 6.57
CA TRP A 165 19.16 10.66 6.59
C TRP A 165 18.18 11.73 6.14
N ALA A 166 17.06 11.32 5.53
CA ALA A 166 16.08 12.24 4.96
C ALA A 166 15.47 13.23 5.98
N PRO A 167 15.35 12.95 7.31
CA PRO A 167 14.92 13.97 8.27
C PRO A 167 15.80 15.22 8.32
N LEU A 168 17.05 15.17 7.86
CA LEU A 168 17.90 16.35 7.71
C LEU A 168 17.34 17.37 6.73
N LEU A 169 16.53 16.93 5.76
CA LEU A 169 15.87 17.81 4.78
C LEU A 169 14.88 18.80 5.42
N LEU A 170 14.43 18.53 6.65
CA LEU A 170 13.53 19.42 7.39
C LEU A 170 14.24 20.65 7.98
N LEU A 171 15.54 20.56 8.18
CA LEU A 171 16.29 21.61 8.89
C LEU A 171 16.33 22.94 8.12
N PRO A 172 16.64 22.99 6.80
CA PRO A 172 16.67 24.24 6.05
C PRO A 172 15.34 24.99 6.03
N PRO A 173 14.19 24.38 5.70
CA PRO A 173 12.92 25.10 5.66
C PRO A 173 12.46 25.55 7.06
N LEU A 174 12.67 24.75 8.11
CA LEU A 174 12.32 25.17 9.48
C LEU A 174 13.22 26.30 9.98
N ALA A 175 14.52 26.27 9.70
CA ALA A 175 15.44 27.36 10.01
C ALA A 175 15.02 28.64 9.27
N LEU A 176 14.70 28.55 7.98
CA LEU A 176 14.20 29.67 7.21
C LEU A 176 12.87 30.20 7.75
N ALA A 177 11.95 29.31 8.19
CA ALA A 177 10.71 29.69 8.84
C ALA A 177 10.96 30.53 10.11
N ALA A 178 11.89 30.11 10.97
CA ALA A 178 12.30 30.87 12.14
C ALA A 178 12.82 32.27 11.76
N LEU A 179 13.63 32.35 10.71
CA LEU A 179 14.23 33.61 10.25
C LEU A 179 13.25 34.56 9.54
N THR A 180 12.07 34.09 9.12
CA THR A 180 11.02 34.95 8.56
C THR A 180 10.45 35.95 9.56
N SER A 181 10.62 35.70 10.83
CA SER A 181 10.08 36.47 11.95
C SER A 181 11.19 36.97 12.90
N LEU A 182 12.21 37.67 12.38
CA LEU A 182 13.34 38.16 13.17
C LEU A 182 12.90 39.04 14.34
N PRO A 183 13.42 38.83 15.57
CA PRO A 183 13.06 39.63 16.73
C PRO A 183 13.64 41.04 16.69
N GLY A 184 12.83 42.03 17.01
CA GLY A 184 13.23 43.42 17.26
C GLY A 184 13.91 44.15 16.12
N LYS A 185 14.27 45.43 16.33
CA LYS A 185 15.00 46.25 15.37
C LYS A 185 16.52 46.28 15.64
N LYS A 186 16.99 45.81 16.81
CA LYS A 186 18.42 45.87 17.20
C LYS A 186 19.22 44.81 16.43
N ALA A 187 20.29 45.21 15.77
CA ALA A 187 21.13 44.29 14.99
C ALA A 187 21.70 43.11 15.82
N ALA A 188 22.14 43.40 17.05
CA ALA A 188 22.64 42.39 18.01
C ALA A 188 21.59 41.31 18.34
N ALA A 189 20.31 41.71 18.56
CA ALA A 189 19.24 40.75 18.82
C ALA A 189 18.96 39.85 17.61
N ARG A 190 19.05 40.39 16.40
CA ARG A 190 18.88 39.61 15.16
C ARG A 190 20.05 38.66 14.94
N ALA A 191 21.31 39.15 15.15
CA ALA A 191 22.48 38.28 15.06
C ALA A 191 22.44 37.15 16.09
N GLY A 192 22.07 37.45 17.34
CA GLY A 192 21.90 36.43 18.39
C GLY A 192 20.84 35.39 18.03
N PHE A 193 19.73 35.80 17.43
CA PHE A 193 18.67 34.88 17.01
C PHE A 193 19.11 34.01 15.81
N VAL A 194 19.88 34.56 14.88
CA VAL A 194 20.47 33.76 13.76
C VAL A 194 21.42 32.73 14.31
N LEU A 195 22.30 33.11 15.26
CA LEU A 195 23.22 32.18 15.92
C LEU A 195 22.45 31.07 16.67
N LEU A 196 21.39 31.42 17.39
CA LEU A 196 20.54 30.46 18.08
C LEU A 196 19.88 29.47 17.08
N THR A 197 19.42 29.96 15.93
CA THR A 197 18.83 29.13 14.88
C THR A 197 19.86 28.16 14.30
N LEU A 198 21.06 28.65 14.02
CA LEU A 198 22.16 27.81 13.54
C LEU A 198 22.57 26.76 14.59
N ALA A 199 22.65 27.15 15.86
CA ALA A 199 22.93 26.23 16.96
C ALA A 199 21.82 25.15 17.11
N ALA A 200 20.55 25.53 17.00
CA ALA A 200 19.44 24.59 17.00
C ALA A 200 19.51 23.61 15.81
N CYS A 201 19.84 24.10 14.61
CA CYS A 201 20.06 23.25 13.44
C CYS A 201 21.22 22.28 13.64
N ALA A 202 22.35 22.76 14.15
CA ALA A 202 23.51 21.93 14.43
C ALA A 202 23.21 20.85 15.48
N CYS A 203 22.48 21.21 16.56
CA CYS A 203 22.01 20.28 17.58
C CYS A 203 21.06 19.24 16.99
N ALA A 204 20.06 19.65 16.20
CA ALA A 204 19.11 18.75 15.55
C ALA A 204 19.83 17.82 14.57
N ALA A 205 20.74 18.35 13.76
CA ALA A 205 21.56 17.54 12.85
C ALA A 205 22.41 16.51 13.63
N PHE A 206 23.06 16.95 14.71
CA PHE A 206 23.85 16.06 15.56
C PHE A 206 22.98 14.93 16.14
N VAL A 207 21.80 15.24 16.66
CA VAL A 207 20.85 14.24 17.20
C VAL A 207 20.46 13.24 16.13
N ILE A 208 20.05 13.70 14.94
CA ILE A 208 19.65 12.82 13.83
C ILE A 208 20.81 11.93 13.40
N VAL A 209 22.02 12.49 13.26
CA VAL A 209 23.20 11.73 12.83
C VAL A 209 23.63 10.73 13.90
N ARG A 210 23.64 11.11 15.18
CA ARG A 210 24.10 10.28 16.29
C ARG A 210 23.15 9.12 16.59
N HIS A 211 21.84 9.36 16.38
CA HIS A 211 20.79 8.38 16.61
C HIS A 211 20.12 8.00 15.28
N ASN A 212 20.93 7.80 14.25
CA ASN A 212 20.45 7.33 12.98
C ASN A 212 20.02 5.85 13.12
N ASN A 213 18.71 5.64 13.10
CA ASN A 213 18.08 4.34 13.33
C ASN A 213 18.02 3.55 12.02
N ALA A 214 19.16 3.30 11.40
CA ALA A 214 19.29 2.51 10.19
C ALA A 214 19.21 1.00 10.53
N GLY A 215 18.04 0.52 10.91
CA GLY A 215 17.85 -0.88 11.26
C GLY A 215 16.53 -1.42 10.71
N PHE A 216 16.55 -2.66 10.25
CA PHE A 216 15.33 -3.42 9.96
C PHE A 216 14.87 -4.16 11.21
N SER A 217 13.56 -4.36 11.36
CA SER A 217 13.04 -5.29 12.37
C SER A 217 13.67 -6.68 12.16
N GLN A 218 14.00 -7.36 13.24
CA GLN A 218 14.53 -8.73 13.20
C GLN A 218 13.57 -9.72 12.50
N TYR A 219 12.31 -9.38 12.38
CA TYR A 219 11.28 -10.20 11.74
C TYR A 219 11.13 -9.93 10.23
N LYS A 220 11.84 -8.94 9.70
CA LYS A 220 11.88 -8.74 8.25
C LYS A 220 12.80 -9.75 7.58
N PRO A 221 12.40 -10.31 6.42
CA PRO A 221 13.20 -11.30 5.70
C PRO A 221 14.67 -10.86 5.46
N VAL A 222 14.89 -9.57 5.21
CA VAL A 222 16.25 -9.02 5.03
C VAL A 222 17.11 -9.19 6.26
N SER A 223 16.55 -9.16 7.47
CA SER A 223 17.33 -9.30 8.71
C SER A 223 17.92 -10.70 8.83
N ALA A 224 17.16 -11.74 8.48
CA ALA A 224 17.66 -13.10 8.44
C ALA A 224 18.79 -13.23 7.40
N ALA A 225 18.61 -12.70 6.20
CA ALA A 225 19.61 -12.74 5.15
C ALA A 225 20.88 -11.97 5.51
N MET A 226 20.77 -10.81 6.18
CA MET A 226 21.93 -9.99 6.60
C MET A 226 22.73 -10.62 7.74
N ASN A 227 22.13 -11.50 8.53
CA ASN A 227 22.79 -12.20 9.64
C ASN A 227 23.52 -13.47 9.20
N VAL A 228 23.46 -13.84 7.92
CA VAL A 228 24.25 -14.96 7.37
C VAL A 228 25.73 -14.56 7.34
N GLU A 229 26.63 -15.44 7.76
CA GLU A 229 28.04 -15.14 8.01
C GLU A 229 28.78 -14.62 6.77
N ASP A 230 28.47 -15.16 5.58
CA ASP A 230 29.08 -14.77 4.31
C ASP A 230 28.31 -13.67 3.56
N ASN A 231 27.35 -13.01 4.22
CA ASN A 231 26.51 -12.02 3.56
C ASN A 231 27.30 -10.80 3.09
N ARG A 232 27.03 -10.39 1.86
CA ARG A 232 27.60 -9.20 1.23
C ARG A 232 26.52 -8.37 0.56
N ILE A 233 26.49 -7.06 0.85
CA ILE A 233 25.66 -6.11 0.11
C ILE A 233 26.35 -5.83 -1.22
N VAL A 234 25.73 -6.29 -2.31
CA VAL A 234 26.22 -6.13 -3.68
C VAL A 234 25.87 -4.76 -4.24
N SER A 235 24.65 -4.29 -3.97
CA SER A 235 24.15 -2.99 -4.43
C SER A 235 23.08 -2.44 -3.49
N GLU A 236 23.07 -1.13 -3.37
CA GLU A 236 22.05 -0.35 -2.68
C GLU A 236 21.42 0.62 -3.66
N VAL A 237 20.10 0.55 -3.85
CA VAL A 237 19.37 1.43 -4.76
C VAL A 237 18.28 2.17 -4.01
N ARG A 238 18.16 3.47 -4.26
CA ARG A 238 17.18 4.37 -3.66
C ARG A 238 16.15 4.80 -4.68
N SER A 239 14.91 4.78 -4.30
CA SER A 239 13.81 5.16 -5.17
C SER A 239 12.66 5.73 -4.32
N PRO A 240 11.82 6.61 -4.85
CA PRO A 240 10.56 6.97 -4.21
C PRO A 240 9.69 5.75 -3.86
N ARG A 241 9.80 4.65 -4.60
CA ARG A 241 9.09 3.40 -4.36
C ARG A 241 9.62 2.60 -3.18
N GLY A 242 10.92 2.62 -2.94
CA GLY A 242 11.54 1.74 -1.97
C GLY A 242 13.01 2.00 -1.74
N TYR A 243 13.50 1.43 -0.66
CA TYR A 243 14.90 1.25 -0.35
C TYR A 243 15.28 -0.19 -0.68
N TYR A 244 16.16 -0.37 -1.67
CA TYR A 244 16.48 -1.68 -2.23
C TYR A 244 17.87 -2.11 -1.83
N LEU A 245 18.01 -3.37 -1.43
CA LEU A 245 19.25 -4.04 -1.15
C LEU A 245 19.38 -5.29 -2.02
N LEU A 246 20.49 -5.43 -2.70
CA LEU A 246 20.87 -6.66 -3.40
C LEU A 246 21.91 -7.38 -2.56
N LEU A 247 21.58 -8.57 -2.06
CA LEU A 247 22.40 -9.36 -1.15
C LEU A 247 22.95 -10.59 -1.84
N ASP A 248 24.17 -10.94 -1.48
CA ASP A 248 24.85 -12.16 -1.90
C ASP A 248 25.29 -12.95 -0.67
N ASN A 249 24.73 -14.12 -0.48
CA ASN A 249 25.12 -15.09 0.53
C ASN A 249 24.77 -16.52 0.09
N TYR A 250 25.27 -17.54 0.78
CA TYR A 250 25.06 -18.93 0.37
C TYR A 250 23.63 -19.44 0.53
N MET A 251 22.78 -18.76 1.31
CA MET A 251 21.38 -19.13 1.53
C MET A 251 20.46 -18.63 0.41
N GLU A 252 20.88 -17.61 -0.34
CA GLU A 252 20.07 -17.04 -1.40
C GLU A 252 19.91 -18.01 -2.57
N ARG A 253 18.66 -18.36 -2.85
CA ARG A 253 18.25 -19.27 -3.92
C ARG A 253 17.09 -18.66 -4.72
N HIS A 254 16.91 -19.18 -5.92
CA HIS A 254 15.71 -18.90 -6.70
C HIS A 254 14.46 -19.44 -5.99
N ASP A 255 13.42 -18.61 -5.87
CA ASP A 255 12.15 -19.00 -5.27
C ASP A 255 11.31 -19.78 -6.27
N VAL A 256 11.28 -21.08 -6.12
CA VAL A 256 10.50 -21.98 -6.97
C VAL A 256 9.85 -23.07 -6.11
N ASP A 257 8.60 -23.37 -6.39
CA ASP A 257 7.87 -24.43 -5.72
C ASP A 257 8.14 -25.77 -6.40
N LEU A 258 8.98 -26.57 -5.75
CA LEU A 258 9.41 -27.88 -6.25
C LEU A 258 8.66 -29.01 -5.58
N SER A 259 8.54 -30.09 -6.31
CA SER A 259 8.15 -31.40 -5.77
C SER A 259 9.03 -31.81 -4.61
N ASN A 260 8.46 -32.41 -3.56
CA ASN A 260 9.22 -33.06 -2.49
C ASN A 260 10.11 -34.20 -2.99
N ASN A 261 9.81 -34.72 -4.18
CA ASN A 261 10.54 -35.82 -4.85
C ASN A 261 11.49 -35.31 -5.93
N TYR A 262 11.90 -34.03 -5.92
CA TYR A 262 12.68 -33.44 -7.02
C TYR A 262 14.00 -34.21 -7.29
N ASP A 263 14.66 -34.71 -6.28
CA ASP A 263 15.88 -35.55 -6.43
C ASP A 263 15.59 -36.87 -7.14
N LEU A 264 14.49 -37.53 -6.82
CA LEU A 264 14.06 -38.79 -7.45
C LEU A 264 13.68 -38.57 -8.92
N LEU A 265 13.26 -37.37 -9.27
CA LEU A 265 12.97 -36.94 -10.64
C LEU A 265 14.26 -36.56 -11.42
N GLY A 266 15.42 -36.66 -10.79
CA GLY A 266 16.69 -36.22 -11.37
C GLY A 266 16.70 -34.73 -11.67
N ALA A 267 15.95 -33.94 -10.90
CA ALA A 267 15.93 -32.48 -10.97
C ALA A 267 16.90 -31.93 -9.95
N GLY A 268 17.74 -31.01 -10.34
CA GLY A 268 18.59 -30.27 -9.40
C GLY A 268 17.75 -29.38 -8.47
N GLY A 269 18.32 -28.96 -7.36
CA GLY A 269 17.70 -27.98 -6.49
C GLY A 269 17.66 -26.58 -7.12
N PRO A 270 17.01 -25.60 -6.45
CA PRO A 270 16.94 -24.23 -6.92
C PRO A 270 18.32 -23.62 -7.08
N PRO A 271 18.65 -22.94 -8.19
CA PRO A 271 19.98 -22.39 -8.41
C PRO A 271 20.31 -21.28 -7.40
N PRO A 272 21.62 -21.11 -7.06
CA PRO A 272 22.09 -19.99 -6.28
C PRO A 272 21.74 -18.65 -6.93
N ALA A 273 21.34 -17.69 -6.13
CA ALA A 273 20.85 -16.41 -6.59
C ALA A 273 21.39 -15.26 -5.75
N LEU A 274 21.15 -14.03 -6.20
CA LEU A 274 21.29 -12.83 -5.41
C LEU A 274 19.90 -12.44 -4.92
N GLY A 275 19.73 -12.19 -3.63
CA GLY A 275 18.45 -11.78 -3.06
C GLY A 275 18.22 -10.28 -3.24
N LEU A 276 17.14 -9.89 -3.91
CA LEU A 276 16.71 -8.49 -3.99
C LEU A 276 15.62 -8.22 -2.96
N TYR A 277 15.88 -7.25 -2.09
CA TYR A 277 14.97 -6.84 -1.01
C TYR A 277 14.52 -5.40 -1.23
N ARG A 278 13.25 -5.13 -1.02
CA ARG A 278 12.66 -3.78 -1.01
C ARG A 278 12.05 -3.50 0.35
N ASP A 279 12.52 -2.46 1.02
CA ASP A 279 12.06 -2.08 2.37
C ASP A 279 12.16 -3.24 3.39
N GLY A 280 13.13 -4.11 3.19
CA GLY A 280 13.34 -5.28 4.01
C GLY A 280 12.52 -6.52 3.65
N GLU A 281 11.56 -6.42 2.72
CA GLU A 281 10.80 -7.54 2.19
C GLU A 281 11.50 -8.11 0.95
N ARG A 282 11.50 -9.44 0.80
CA ARG A 282 12.07 -10.08 -0.38
C ARG A 282 11.21 -9.78 -1.61
N LEU A 283 11.82 -9.19 -2.62
CA LEU A 283 11.16 -8.79 -3.86
C LEU A 283 11.34 -9.85 -4.95
N ALA A 284 12.58 -10.26 -5.19
CA ALA A 284 12.94 -11.19 -6.24
C ALA A 284 14.33 -11.80 -5.97
N ALA A 285 14.71 -12.76 -6.80
CA ALA A 285 16.08 -13.26 -6.86
C ALA A 285 16.66 -12.96 -8.24
N LEU A 286 17.93 -12.61 -8.34
CA LEU A 286 18.65 -12.42 -9.59
C LEU A 286 19.65 -13.56 -9.79
N PRO A 287 19.85 -14.09 -11.02
CA PRO A 287 20.83 -15.13 -11.24
C PRO A 287 22.25 -14.68 -10.89
N ARG A 288 22.99 -15.51 -10.15
CA ARG A 288 24.40 -15.26 -9.79
C ARG A 288 25.33 -15.39 -11.00
N ALA A 289 24.99 -16.27 -11.94
CA ALA A 289 25.76 -16.55 -13.14
C ALA A 289 24.89 -16.55 -14.39
N ALA A 290 25.47 -16.23 -15.55
CA ALA A 290 24.79 -16.23 -16.84
C ALA A 290 24.29 -17.63 -17.22
N ALA A 291 25.03 -18.67 -16.85
CA ALA A 291 24.65 -20.05 -17.06
C ALA A 291 24.41 -20.73 -15.71
N TYR A 292 23.26 -21.31 -15.53
CA TYR A 292 22.86 -22.12 -14.38
C TYR A 292 22.03 -23.31 -14.86
N ASP A 293 21.99 -24.36 -14.03
CA ASP A 293 21.19 -25.54 -14.33
C ASP A 293 19.70 -25.21 -14.24
N THR A 294 18.94 -25.56 -15.28
CA THR A 294 17.49 -25.43 -15.36
C THR A 294 16.77 -26.76 -15.13
N GLY A 295 17.51 -27.81 -14.73
CA GLY A 295 16.95 -29.14 -14.50
C GLY A 295 15.79 -29.17 -13.49
N TYR A 296 15.81 -28.28 -12.52
CA TYR A 296 14.79 -28.13 -11.48
C TYR A 296 13.38 -27.85 -12.07
N VAL A 297 13.31 -27.27 -13.27
CA VAL A 297 12.03 -26.93 -13.92
C VAL A 297 11.14 -28.17 -14.11
N LYS A 298 11.73 -29.36 -14.31
CA LYS A 298 10.98 -30.61 -14.44
C LYS A 298 10.14 -30.97 -13.21
N ALA A 299 10.62 -30.57 -12.04
CA ALA A 299 9.97 -30.83 -10.76
C ALA A 299 9.12 -29.65 -10.25
N ALA A 300 9.12 -28.52 -10.96
CA ALA A 300 8.42 -27.32 -10.55
C ALA A 300 6.91 -27.37 -10.87
N LEU A 301 6.08 -26.90 -9.94
CA LEU A 301 4.64 -26.75 -10.12
C LEU A 301 4.32 -25.78 -11.27
N ASP A 302 5.18 -24.80 -11.50
CA ASP A 302 5.10 -23.78 -12.55
C ASP A 302 5.16 -24.35 -13.97
N THR A 303 5.59 -25.59 -14.14
CA THR A 303 5.67 -26.29 -15.42
C THR A 303 4.31 -26.75 -15.94
N LEU A 304 3.33 -26.93 -15.08
CA LEU A 304 2.03 -27.51 -15.44
C LEU A 304 1.33 -26.82 -16.63
N PRO A 305 1.19 -25.50 -16.74
CA PRO A 305 0.53 -24.87 -17.89
C PRO A 305 1.26 -25.13 -19.23
N TYR A 306 2.58 -25.19 -19.21
CA TYR A 306 3.42 -25.49 -20.39
C TYR A 306 3.31 -26.95 -20.83
N LEU A 307 3.05 -27.84 -19.88
CA LEU A 307 2.76 -29.23 -20.18
C LEU A 307 1.40 -29.40 -20.86
N LEU A 308 0.37 -28.69 -20.38
CA LEU A 308 -1.00 -28.82 -20.87
C LEU A 308 -1.21 -28.16 -22.24
N ARG A 309 -0.43 -27.11 -22.55
CA ARG A 309 -0.53 -26.36 -23.81
C ARG A 309 0.84 -26.17 -24.44
N LYS A 310 0.89 -26.29 -25.77
CA LYS A 310 2.09 -25.91 -26.52
C LYS A 310 2.31 -24.41 -26.33
N PRO A 311 3.45 -23.99 -25.76
CA PRO A 311 3.70 -22.59 -25.42
C PRO A 311 4.18 -21.78 -26.64
N GLY A 312 3.27 -21.49 -27.57
CA GLY A 312 3.60 -20.75 -28.81
C GLY A 312 3.93 -19.29 -28.54
N HIS A 313 3.01 -18.55 -27.94
CA HIS A 313 3.16 -17.15 -27.53
C HIS A 313 2.79 -17.01 -26.06
N VAL A 314 3.74 -16.65 -25.23
CA VAL A 314 3.61 -16.60 -23.77
C VAL A 314 3.74 -15.16 -23.29
N LEU A 315 2.87 -14.75 -22.38
CA LEU A 315 3.02 -13.53 -21.59
C LEU A 315 3.44 -13.91 -20.17
N LEU A 316 4.59 -13.42 -19.73
CA LEU A 316 5.02 -13.49 -18.34
C LEU A 316 4.70 -12.17 -17.65
N ALA A 317 3.86 -12.22 -16.62
CA ALA A 317 3.63 -11.13 -15.70
C ALA A 317 4.53 -11.35 -14.49
N GLY A 318 5.69 -10.69 -14.48
CA GLY A 318 6.79 -10.94 -13.56
C GLY A 318 7.75 -12.02 -14.07
N THR A 319 9.06 -11.72 -13.98
CA THR A 319 10.10 -12.62 -14.46
C THR A 319 10.85 -13.34 -13.33
N ARG A 320 10.50 -13.07 -12.06
CA ARG A 320 11.25 -13.55 -10.89
C ARG A 320 12.74 -13.30 -11.04
N GLY A 321 13.12 -12.04 -11.35
CA GLY A 321 14.51 -11.69 -11.57
C GLY A 321 15.13 -12.28 -12.85
N GLY A 322 14.32 -12.65 -13.83
CA GLY A 322 14.75 -13.21 -15.10
C GLY A 322 14.71 -14.73 -15.19
N PHE A 323 14.56 -15.44 -14.08
CA PHE A 323 14.49 -16.92 -14.09
C PHE A 323 13.35 -17.44 -14.96
N ARG A 324 12.14 -16.87 -14.82
CA ARG A 324 10.96 -17.31 -15.60
C ARG A 324 11.12 -17.15 -17.11
N LEU A 325 11.89 -16.17 -17.58
CA LEU A 325 12.19 -16.04 -19.01
C LEU A 325 12.90 -17.27 -19.56
N ARG A 326 13.94 -17.70 -18.84
CA ARG A 326 14.73 -18.85 -19.24
C ARG A 326 13.95 -20.14 -19.09
N GLU A 327 13.20 -20.30 -18.01
CA GLU A 327 12.31 -21.44 -17.78
C GLU A 327 11.26 -21.57 -18.89
N ALA A 328 10.60 -20.49 -19.29
CA ALA A 328 9.61 -20.51 -20.35
C ALA A 328 10.22 -20.95 -21.71
N LEU A 329 11.44 -20.47 -22.02
CA LEU A 329 12.17 -20.90 -23.22
C LEU A 329 12.59 -22.37 -23.16
N GLU A 330 13.08 -22.84 -22.00
CA GLU A 330 13.42 -24.24 -21.77
C GLU A 330 12.20 -25.17 -21.90
N LEU A 331 11.04 -24.69 -21.46
CA LEU A 331 9.74 -25.36 -21.60
C LEU A 331 9.18 -25.28 -23.03
N GLY A 332 9.94 -24.71 -23.98
CA GLY A 332 9.61 -24.69 -25.40
C GLY A 332 8.77 -23.52 -25.85
N ALA A 333 8.75 -22.40 -25.14
CA ALA A 333 8.05 -21.21 -25.59
C ALA A 333 8.65 -20.69 -26.93
N GLY A 334 7.79 -20.49 -27.92
CA GLY A 334 8.21 -19.95 -29.19
C GLY A 334 8.48 -18.45 -29.15
N ARG A 335 7.65 -17.72 -28.46
CA ARG A 335 7.81 -16.28 -28.20
C ARG A 335 7.40 -15.98 -26.77
N VAL A 336 8.20 -15.18 -26.09
CA VAL A 336 7.91 -14.72 -24.71
C VAL A 336 7.89 -13.20 -24.70
N ASP A 337 6.77 -12.63 -24.35
CA ASP A 337 6.63 -11.24 -23.94
C ASP A 337 6.61 -11.18 -22.42
N SER A 338 7.26 -10.21 -21.80
CA SER A 338 7.34 -10.10 -20.34
C SER A 338 7.16 -8.68 -19.86
N VAL A 339 6.50 -8.54 -18.73
CA VAL A 339 6.26 -7.26 -18.06
C VAL A 339 6.70 -7.32 -16.61
N GLU A 340 7.29 -6.22 -16.15
CA GLU A 340 7.66 -5.99 -14.75
C GLU A 340 6.89 -4.81 -14.20
N SER A 341 6.54 -4.87 -12.90
CA SER A 341 5.87 -3.76 -12.22
C SER A 341 6.84 -2.85 -11.49
N ASP A 342 8.02 -3.36 -11.14
CA ASP A 342 9.01 -2.62 -10.37
C ASP A 342 10.13 -2.09 -11.28
N PRO A 343 10.32 -0.74 -11.38
CA PRO A 343 11.31 -0.14 -12.25
C PRO A 343 12.76 -0.42 -11.78
N VAL A 344 12.99 -0.65 -10.50
CA VAL A 344 14.33 -0.95 -9.99
C VAL A 344 14.70 -2.39 -10.33
N LEU A 345 13.77 -3.33 -10.14
CA LEU A 345 13.96 -4.72 -10.60
C LEU A 345 14.22 -4.75 -12.10
N LEU A 346 13.41 -4.04 -12.90
CA LEU A 346 13.61 -3.96 -14.34
C LEU A 346 15.00 -3.37 -14.69
N HIS A 347 15.40 -2.30 -14.02
CA HIS A 347 16.72 -1.69 -14.24
C HIS A 347 17.86 -2.69 -13.92
N LEU A 348 17.77 -3.38 -12.79
CA LEU A 348 18.76 -4.38 -12.40
C LEU A 348 18.81 -5.56 -13.40
N LEU A 349 17.65 -6.04 -13.88
CA LEU A 349 17.58 -7.06 -14.91
C LEU A 349 18.28 -6.65 -16.23
N LEU A 350 18.20 -5.37 -16.58
CA LEU A 350 18.78 -4.86 -17.83
C LEU A 350 20.27 -4.46 -17.70
N THR A 351 20.75 -4.17 -16.51
CA THR A 351 22.08 -3.60 -16.28
C THR A 351 23.02 -4.52 -15.54
N TYR A 352 22.50 -5.45 -14.74
CA TYR A 352 23.33 -6.32 -13.91
C TYR A 352 23.84 -7.52 -14.75
N PRO A 353 25.17 -7.74 -14.87
CA PRO A 353 25.68 -8.95 -15.47
C PRO A 353 25.39 -10.12 -14.53
N PRO A 354 25.18 -11.31 -15.03
CA PRO A 354 25.50 -11.85 -16.34
C PRO A 354 24.30 -12.28 -17.16
N SER A 355 23.11 -11.88 -16.77
CA SER A 355 21.85 -12.25 -17.39
C SER A 355 21.39 -11.27 -18.47
N ALA A 356 22.32 -10.57 -19.14
CA ALA A 356 21.97 -9.58 -20.11
C ALA A 356 20.98 -10.14 -21.15
N PRO A 357 19.75 -9.60 -21.19
CA PRO A 357 18.93 -9.73 -22.38
C PRO A 357 19.68 -9.09 -23.55
N PRO A 358 19.40 -9.47 -24.79
CA PRO A 358 20.06 -8.90 -25.95
C PRO A 358 19.94 -7.37 -25.94
N THR A 359 21.08 -6.74 -26.08
CA THR A 359 21.32 -5.30 -26.13
C THR A 359 20.26 -4.52 -26.91
N GLY A 360 19.68 -3.49 -26.29
CA GLY A 360 18.88 -2.56 -27.07
C GLY A 360 18.07 -1.50 -26.35
N TYR A 361 18.00 -1.47 -25.01
CA TYR A 361 17.22 -0.45 -24.30
C TYR A 361 17.98 0.13 -23.11
N ALA A 362 18.68 1.23 -23.35
CA ALA A 362 19.16 2.11 -22.30
C ALA A 362 18.01 3.01 -21.83
N MET A 363 17.22 2.56 -20.88
CA MET A 363 16.31 3.43 -20.17
C MET A 363 17.07 4.08 -19.00
N ARG A 364 17.48 5.33 -19.16
CA ARG A 364 18.03 6.14 -18.08
C ARG A 364 16.88 6.48 -17.12
N LEU A 365 16.69 5.64 -16.09
CA LEU A 365 15.93 6.06 -14.92
C LEU A 365 16.85 6.97 -14.07
N PRO A 366 16.34 8.04 -13.45
CA PRO A 366 17.11 8.86 -12.51
C PRO A 366 17.25 8.09 -11.19
N LEU A 367 18.17 7.12 -11.17
CA LEU A 367 18.57 6.37 -9.98
C LEU A 367 19.93 6.91 -9.55
N ALA A 368 20.04 7.34 -8.28
CA ALA A 368 21.33 7.67 -7.71
C ALA A 368 22.06 6.34 -7.41
N GLU A 369 22.97 5.97 -8.26
CA GLU A 369 23.88 4.86 -8.01
C GLU A 369 24.99 5.34 -7.07
N THR A 370 25.21 4.62 -5.96
CA THR A 370 26.47 4.70 -5.24
C THR A 370 27.50 3.88 -6.03
N PRO A 371 28.67 4.43 -6.36
CA PRO A 371 29.68 3.64 -7.04
C PRO A 371 30.08 2.44 -6.17
N PRO A 372 30.32 1.26 -6.76
CA PRO A 372 30.78 0.10 -6.01
C PRO A 372 32.07 0.47 -5.30
N ALA A 373 32.17 0.07 -4.02
CA ALA A 373 33.40 0.25 -3.25
C ALA A 373 34.56 -0.38 -4.02
N ALA A 374 35.52 0.45 -4.35
CA ALA A 374 36.67 0.04 -5.14
C ALA A 374 37.48 -1.03 -4.40
N ASN A 375 37.68 -2.15 -5.09
CA ASN A 375 38.77 -3.09 -4.99
C ASN A 375 39.29 -3.55 -3.61
N ALA A 376 38.89 -4.76 -3.28
CA ALA A 376 39.79 -5.65 -2.58
C ALA A 376 40.07 -6.84 -3.50
N THR A 377 41.16 -6.78 -4.28
CA THR A 377 41.79 -7.92 -4.89
C THR A 377 42.38 -8.75 -3.77
N ALA A 378 41.87 -9.93 -3.55
CA ALA A 378 42.56 -10.99 -2.84
C ALA A 378 42.20 -12.31 -3.52
N GLU A 379 43.16 -12.83 -4.30
CA GLU A 379 43.24 -14.24 -4.61
C GLU A 379 43.24 -15.04 -3.30
N ALA A 380 42.28 -15.88 -3.11
CA ALA A 380 42.32 -16.96 -2.14
C ALA A 380 41.69 -18.20 -2.75
N ALA A 381 42.51 -19.22 -2.81
CA ALA A 381 42.20 -20.57 -3.30
C ALA A 381 40.95 -21.14 -2.61
N ALA A 382 40.13 -21.83 -3.41
CA ALA A 382 39.00 -22.60 -2.93
C ALA A 382 39.46 -23.75 -2.02
N PRO A 383 38.83 -23.95 -0.86
CA PRO A 383 38.97 -25.20 -0.13
C PRO A 383 38.06 -26.28 -0.73
N GLU A 384 38.65 -27.46 -0.87
CA GLU A 384 38.00 -28.72 -1.27
C GLU A 384 36.83 -29.05 -0.35
N ALA A 385 35.73 -29.52 -0.95
CA ALA A 385 34.54 -29.98 -0.25
C ALA A 385 34.83 -31.31 0.46
N PRO A 386 34.31 -31.54 1.69
CA PRO A 386 34.45 -32.84 2.35
C PRO A 386 33.52 -33.88 1.72
N GLU A 387 34.03 -35.11 1.53
CA GLU A 387 33.32 -36.28 1.08
C GLU A 387 32.19 -36.69 2.06
N PRO A 388 31.06 -37.22 1.58
CA PRO A 388 29.98 -37.72 2.43
C PRO A 388 30.33 -39.10 3.03
N PRO A 389 29.83 -39.38 4.25
CA PRO A 389 30.10 -40.69 4.88
C PRO A 389 29.30 -41.83 4.23
N GLU A 390 29.99 -42.93 3.93
CA GLU A 390 29.43 -44.22 3.58
C GLU A 390 28.64 -44.86 4.75
N ASN A 391 27.56 -45.53 4.38
CA ASN A 391 26.78 -46.50 5.17
C ASN A 391 25.53 -46.03 5.90
N ALA A 392 24.38 -46.32 5.27
CA ALA A 392 23.19 -46.78 5.95
C ALA A 392 22.43 -47.74 5.03
N GLY A 393 22.19 -48.92 5.58
CA GLY A 393 21.77 -50.11 4.86
C GLY A 393 20.35 -50.13 4.35
N ALA A 394 20.19 -50.96 3.36
CA ALA A 394 18.96 -51.29 2.65
C ALA A 394 17.92 -51.98 3.53
N ALA A 395 16.65 -51.47 3.52
CA ALA A 395 15.48 -52.27 3.79
C ALA A 395 14.54 -52.19 2.61
N GLY A 396 14.37 -53.30 1.92
CA GLY A 396 13.56 -53.41 0.72
C GLY A 396 12.07 -53.48 0.99
N SER A 397 11.26 -52.79 0.22
CA SER A 397 9.88 -53.10 -0.01
C SER A 397 9.62 -53.16 -1.54
N HIS A 398 9.18 -54.34 -1.97
CA HIS A 398 8.84 -54.66 -3.36
C HIS A 398 7.53 -53.98 -3.76
N LEU A 399 7.58 -52.98 -4.60
CA LEU A 399 6.47 -52.52 -5.42
C LEU A 399 6.90 -52.58 -6.89
N SER A 400 6.14 -53.33 -7.68
CA SER A 400 6.37 -53.46 -9.12
C SER A 400 6.20 -52.14 -9.85
N PRO A 401 7.08 -51.76 -10.78
CA PRO A 401 6.99 -50.51 -11.48
C PRO A 401 5.97 -50.60 -12.63
N ALA A 402 4.99 -49.68 -12.61
CA ALA A 402 4.19 -49.38 -13.81
C ALA A 402 5.09 -48.80 -14.94
N PRO A 403 4.71 -48.95 -16.21
CA PRO A 403 5.56 -48.57 -17.33
C PRO A 403 5.80 -47.04 -17.34
N ARG A 404 7.03 -46.65 -17.07
CA ARG A 404 7.51 -45.28 -17.16
C ARG A 404 7.49 -44.82 -18.62
N GLN A 405 6.52 -43.99 -18.98
CA GLN A 405 6.68 -43.10 -20.13
C GLN A 405 7.63 -41.99 -19.73
N ALA A 406 8.90 -42.16 -20.02
CA ALA A 406 9.92 -41.12 -19.80
C ALA A 406 9.56 -39.87 -20.61
N PHE A 407 9.20 -38.82 -19.94
CA PHE A 407 9.03 -37.49 -20.52
C PHE A 407 10.42 -36.95 -20.85
N THR A 408 10.83 -37.10 -22.11
CA THR A 408 12.09 -36.52 -22.62
C THR A 408 11.82 -35.04 -22.96
N ILE A 409 12.27 -34.14 -22.09
CA ILE A 409 12.46 -32.73 -22.46
C ILE A 409 13.70 -32.74 -23.36
N GLY A 410 13.50 -32.45 -24.64
CA GLY A 410 14.58 -32.52 -25.65
C GLY A 410 15.68 -31.51 -25.27
N ARG A 411 16.93 -31.97 -25.24
CA ARG A 411 18.16 -31.15 -25.08
C ARG A 411 18.47 -30.39 -26.40
N ASN A 412 17.50 -29.69 -26.97
CA ASN A 412 17.77 -28.78 -28.08
C ASN A 412 17.93 -27.37 -27.50
N ALA A 413 18.90 -26.64 -28.00
CA ALA A 413 19.07 -25.22 -27.66
C ALA A 413 17.72 -24.50 -27.87
N PRO A 414 17.28 -23.63 -26.95
CA PRO A 414 15.99 -22.98 -27.05
C PRO A 414 15.89 -22.18 -28.35
N THR A 415 14.95 -22.55 -29.21
CA THR A 415 14.71 -21.91 -30.53
C THR A 415 13.76 -20.71 -30.42
N GLY A 416 13.25 -20.44 -29.22
CA GLY A 416 12.31 -19.35 -28.97
C GLY A 416 12.99 -17.97 -28.84
N HIS A 417 12.19 -16.92 -28.99
CA HIS A 417 12.62 -15.53 -28.84
C HIS A 417 11.93 -14.90 -27.64
N ALA A 418 12.69 -14.39 -26.69
CA ALA A 418 12.19 -13.55 -25.60
C ALA A 418 12.39 -12.08 -25.96
N SER A 419 11.35 -11.26 -25.80
CA SER A 419 11.49 -9.81 -25.80
C SER A 419 12.09 -9.33 -24.49
N ALA A 420 12.82 -8.20 -24.51
CA ALA A 420 13.27 -7.58 -23.27
C ALA A 420 12.07 -7.25 -22.35
N PRO A 421 12.17 -7.48 -21.04
CA PRO A 421 11.13 -7.11 -20.09
C PRO A 421 10.79 -5.62 -20.18
N ARG A 422 9.50 -5.29 -20.01
CA ARG A 422 9.01 -3.92 -20.10
C ARG A 422 8.32 -3.52 -18.80
N LEU A 423 8.44 -2.25 -18.42
CA LEU A 423 7.68 -1.71 -17.31
C LEU A 423 6.24 -1.51 -17.75
N ALA A 424 5.35 -2.40 -17.37
CA ALA A 424 3.94 -2.34 -17.72
C ALA A 424 3.07 -3.17 -16.76
N SER A 425 1.80 -2.84 -16.70
CA SER A 425 0.80 -3.72 -16.11
C SER A 425 0.46 -4.86 -17.08
N PRO A 426 0.28 -6.12 -16.61
CA PRO A 426 -0.22 -7.21 -17.43
C PRO A 426 -1.53 -6.89 -18.14
N LEU A 427 -2.39 -6.08 -17.50
CA LEU A 427 -3.68 -5.66 -18.07
C LEU A 427 -3.51 -4.73 -19.26
N ALA A 428 -2.55 -3.78 -19.19
CA ALA A 428 -2.22 -2.89 -20.29
C ALA A 428 -1.63 -3.67 -21.46
N GLU A 429 -0.76 -4.64 -21.20
CA GLU A 429 -0.17 -5.49 -22.21
C GLU A 429 -1.20 -6.38 -22.89
N ALA A 430 -2.12 -6.98 -22.12
CA ALA A 430 -3.22 -7.79 -22.64
C ALA A 430 -4.17 -6.98 -23.56
N GLN A 431 -4.42 -5.72 -23.23
CA GLN A 431 -5.21 -4.82 -24.07
C GLN A 431 -4.49 -4.42 -25.37
N ALA A 432 -3.17 -4.23 -25.30
CA ALA A 432 -2.35 -3.85 -26.44
C ALA A 432 -2.00 -5.03 -27.39
N ALA A 433 -2.27 -6.25 -26.97
CA ALA A 433 -1.88 -7.46 -27.66
C ALA A 433 -2.50 -7.55 -29.06
N ARG A 434 -1.64 -7.62 -30.10
CA ARG A 434 -2.07 -7.80 -31.49
C ARG A 434 -2.31 -9.27 -31.85
N LYS A 435 -1.73 -10.19 -31.10
CA LYS A 435 -1.88 -11.64 -31.26
C LYS A 435 -2.24 -12.27 -29.93
N PRO A 436 -3.13 -13.26 -29.91
CA PRO A 436 -3.52 -13.91 -28.67
C PRO A 436 -2.35 -14.71 -28.07
N TYR A 437 -2.38 -14.89 -26.77
CA TYR A 437 -1.42 -15.66 -25.99
C TYR A 437 -1.90 -17.11 -25.84
N SER A 438 -0.98 -18.05 -25.98
CA SER A 438 -1.24 -19.47 -25.63
C SER A 438 -1.18 -19.72 -24.13
N ILE A 439 -0.32 -18.97 -23.44
CA ILE A 439 -0.20 -19.00 -21.98
C ILE A 439 -0.01 -17.56 -21.49
N ILE A 440 -0.75 -17.18 -20.47
CA ILE A 440 -0.48 -16.01 -19.64
C ILE A 440 -0.13 -16.55 -18.26
N ASP A 441 1.13 -16.36 -17.84
CA ASP A 441 1.64 -16.90 -16.61
C ASP A 441 1.99 -15.75 -15.67
N ILE A 442 1.29 -15.69 -14.54
CA ILE A 442 1.45 -14.65 -13.53
C ILE A 442 2.38 -15.15 -12.44
N SER A 443 3.37 -14.38 -12.10
CA SER A 443 4.27 -14.66 -10.99
C SER A 443 3.70 -14.21 -9.66
N PRO A 444 4.07 -14.86 -8.53
CA PRO A 444 3.64 -14.45 -7.20
C PRO A 444 3.91 -12.97 -6.89
N GLU A 445 5.04 -12.40 -7.35
CA GLU A 445 5.36 -11.00 -7.14
C GLU A 445 4.31 -10.02 -7.71
N PHE A 446 3.49 -10.43 -8.66
CA PHE A 446 2.34 -9.65 -9.15
C PHE A 446 1.08 -9.82 -8.32
N LEU A 447 1.03 -10.82 -7.44
CA LEU A 447 -0.12 -11.10 -6.59
C LEU A 447 0.14 -10.72 -5.13
N ASP A 448 1.37 -10.95 -4.65
CA ASP A 448 1.76 -10.77 -3.25
C ASP A 448 2.26 -9.35 -2.97
N GLN A 449 2.74 -8.64 -3.99
CA GLN A 449 3.37 -7.35 -3.78
C GLN A 449 2.43 -6.17 -3.79
N GLY A 450 1.83 -5.96 -2.67
CA GLY A 450 1.34 -4.64 -2.32
C GLY A 450 0.27 -4.08 -3.26
N GLN A 451 -0.09 -2.86 -2.97
CA GLN A 451 -1.29 -2.21 -3.51
C GLN A 451 -1.28 -1.96 -5.03
N ALA A 452 -0.11 -1.91 -5.69
CA ALA A 452 -0.04 -1.59 -7.11
C ALA A 452 -0.64 -2.68 -8.01
N ASN A 453 -0.49 -3.94 -7.63
CA ASN A 453 -0.88 -5.09 -8.45
C ASN A 453 -2.23 -5.71 -8.09
N LYS A 454 -2.87 -5.23 -7.03
CA LYS A 454 -4.17 -5.75 -6.56
C LYS A 454 -5.26 -5.83 -7.64
N TYR A 455 -5.16 -5.01 -8.68
CA TYR A 455 -6.13 -4.98 -9.78
C TYR A 455 -5.97 -6.11 -10.79
N VAL A 456 -4.85 -6.81 -10.80
CA VAL A 456 -4.64 -8.00 -11.65
C VAL A 456 -5.58 -9.12 -11.21
N LEU A 457 -5.70 -9.34 -9.90
CA LEU A 457 -6.58 -10.34 -9.31
C LEU A 457 -7.94 -9.74 -8.95
N THR A 458 -8.62 -9.21 -9.97
CA THR A 458 -10.02 -8.79 -9.94
C THR A 458 -10.80 -9.50 -11.03
N ALA A 459 -12.11 -9.60 -10.91
CA ALA A 459 -12.94 -10.26 -11.91
C ALA A 459 -12.78 -9.61 -13.29
N GLU A 460 -12.71 -8.29 -13.36
CA GLU A 460 -12.49 -7.52 -14.60
C GLU A 460 -11.05 -7.70 -15.13
N GLY A 461 -10.07 -7.76 -14.23
CA GLY A 461 -8.69 -8.04 -14.59
C GLY A 461 -8.52 -9.42 -15.20
N VAL A 462 -9.03 -10.45 -14.54
CA VAL A 462 -9.05 -11.83 -15.02
C VAL A 462 -9.80 -11.91 -16.36
N ALA A 463 -10.96 -11.26 -16.49
CA ALA A 463 -11.71 -11.24 -17.74
C ALA A 463 -10.91 -10.63 -18.91
N SER A 464 -10.14 -9.56 -18.63
CA SER A 464 -9.26 -8.93 -19.62
C SER A 464 -8.15 -9.88 -20.06
N LEU A 465 -7.51 -10.57 -19.14
CA LEU A 465 -6.46 -11.55 -19.42
C LEU A 465 -7.02 -12.74 -20.20
N VAL A 466 -8.17 -13.29 -19.80
CA VAL A 466 -8.82 -14.40 -20.49
C VAL A 466 -9.19 -14.04 -21.93
N ARG A 467 -9.65 -12.82 -22.19
CA ARG A 467 -9.94 -12.35 -23.56
C ARG A 467 -8.69 -12.25 -24.44
N ALA A 468 -7.52 -12.02 -23.86
CA ALA A 468 -6.25 -11.97 -24.57
C ALA A 468 -5.68 -13.35 -24.89
N LEU A 469 -6.23 -14.43 -24.32
CA LEU A 469 -5.86 -15.80 -24.65
C LEU A 469 -6.38 -16.24 -26.02
N ASP A 470 -5.69 -17.15 -26.64
CA ASP A 470 -6.22 -17.92 -27.77
C ASP A 470 -7.40 -18.83 -27.34
N SER A 471 -8.03 -19.52 -28.28
CA SER A 471 -9.24 -20.31 -28.02
C SER A 471 -9.02 -21.43 -26.98
N ARG A 472 -7.80 -21.94 -26.83
CA ARG A 472 -7.41 -22.98 -25.89
C ARG A 472 -6.34 -22.50 -24.91
N GLY A 473 -6.04 -21.21 -24.87
CA GLY A 473 -5.01 -20.62 -24.03
C GLY A 473 -5.32 -20.76 -22.54
N ILE A 474 -4.26 -20.80 -21.74
CA ILE A 474 -4.33 -20.94 -20.29
C ILE A 474 -3.83 -19.67 -19.62
N LEU A 475 -4.61 -19.15 -18.69
CA LEU A 475 -4.19 -18.23 -17.64
C LEU A 475 -3.76 -19.05 -16.42
N SER A 476 -2.56 -18.81 -15.92
CA SER A 476 -1.95 -19.49 -14.79
C SER A 476 -1.71 -18.52 -13.66
N LEU A 477 -2.27 -18.80 -12.49
CA LEU A 477 -2.23 -17.97 -11.28
C LEU A 477 -1.71 -18.78 -10.10
N PRO A 478 -0.55 -18.48 -9.52
CA PRO A 478 -0.10 -19.07 -8.27
C PRO A 478 -0.75 -18.36 -7.08
N MET A 479 -1.00 -19.10 -5.99
CA MET A 479 -1.52 -18.55 -4.73
C MET A 479 -0.87 -19.28 -3.56
N GLY A 480 -0.22 -18.54 -2.66
CA GLY A 480 0.31 -19.07 -1.41
C GLY A 480 -0.82 -19.60 -0.52
N ILE A 481 -0.65 -20.80 0.02
CA ILE A 481 -1.61 -21.46 0.89
C ILE A 481 -1.03 -21.84 2.26
N SER A 482 0.26 -21.67 2.46
CA SER A 482 0.95 -22.02 3.69
C SER A 482 0.46 -21.25 4.92
N GLU A 483 0.13 -19.97 4.75
CA GLU A 483 -0.40 -19.15 5.85
C GLU A 483 -1.92 -19.29 5.99
N LEU A 484 -2.64 -19.24 4.88
CA LEU A 484 -4.11 -19.33 4.90
C LEU A 484 -4.64 -19.91 3.58
N PRO A 485 -5.07 -21.18 3.55
CA PRO A 485 -5.59 -21.85 2.34
C PRO A 485 -6.78 -21.14 1.68
N VAL A 486 -7.54 -20.37 2.48
CA VAL A 486 -8.72 -19.62 2.06
C VAL A 486 -8.42 -18.59 0.96
N TYR A 487 -7.19 -18.12 0.84
CA TYR A 487 -6.80 -17.23 -0.26
C TYR A 487 -6.92 -17.91 -1.63
N ALA A 488 -6.57 -19.20 -1.74
CA ALA A 488 -6.76 -19.93 -2.99
C ALA A 488 -8.24 -20.06 -3.35
N LEU A 489 -9.12 -20.25 -2.35
CA LEU A 489 -10.58 -20.28 -2.56
C LEU A 489 -11.12 -18.92 -3.04
N LYS A 490 -10.67 -17.80 -2.43
CA LYS A 490 -11.03 -16.45 -2.89
C LYS A 490 -10.50 -16.16 -4.29
N ALA A 491 -9.28 -16.61 -4.61
CA ALA A 491 -8.72 -16.48 -5.94
C ALA A 491 -9.56 -17.27 -6.96
N ALA A 492 -9.94 -18.51 -6.64
CA ALA A 492 -10.82 -19.32 -7.48
C ALA A 492 -12.19 -18.66 -7.69
N ALA A 493 -12.76 -18.06 -6.65
CA ALA A 493 -14.02 -17.29 -6.75
C ALA A 493 -13.88 -16.08 -7.70
N THR A 494 -12.75 -15.37 -7.60
CA THR A 494 -12.44 -14.22 -8.47
C THR A 494 -12.22 -14.66 -9.92
N VAL A 495 -11.49 -15.76 -10.13
CA VAL A 495 -11.29 -16.37 -11.48
C VAL A 495 -12.61 -16.81 -12.07
N ARG A 496 -13.47 -17.48 -11.29
CA ARG A 496 -14.83 -17.87 -11.72
C ARG A 496 -15.64 -16.67 -12.19
N ALA A 497 -15.63 -15.58 -11.42
CA ALA A 497 -16.33 -14.35 -11.79
C ALA A 497 -15.74 -13.71 -13.06
N GLY A 498 -14.40 -13.72 -13.19
CA GLY A 498 -13.72 -13.22 -14.39
C GLY A 498 -14.05 -14.03 -15.64
N LEU A 499 -14.14 -15.35 -15.56
CA LEU A 499 -14.58 -16.22 -16.65
C LEU A 499 -16.00 -15.89 -17.09
N LEU A 500 -16.94 -15.69 -16.14
CA LEU A 500 -18.31 -15.25 -16.43
C LEU A 500 -18.33 -13.90 -17.18
N LEU A 501 -17.55 -12.91 -16.72
CA LEU A 501 -17.40 -11.62 -17.39
C LEU A 501 -16.72 -11.73 -18.76
N ALA A 502 -15.91 -12.75 -18.99
CA ALA A 502 -15.30 -13.05 -20.28
C ALA A 502 -16.27 -13.76 -21.25
N GLY A 503 -17.48 -14.11 -20.81
CA GLY A 503 -18.52 -14.78 -21.61
C GLY A 503 -18.51 -16.32 -21.53
N VAL A 504 -17.82 -16.88 -20.54
CA VAL A 504 -17.81 -18.35 -20.30
C VAL A 504 -19.05 -18.72 -19.47
N ALA A 505 -19.94 -19.52 -20.02
CA ALA A 505 -21.22 -19.86 -19.37
C ALA A 505 -21.07 -20.80 -18.16
N ASP A 506 -20.14 -21.76 -18.23
CA ASP A 506 -19.89 -22.75 -17.18
C ASP A 506 -18.41 -22.73 -16.74
N PRO A 507 -18.03 -21.80 -15.84
CA PRO A 507 -16.64 -21.66 -15.40
C PRO A 507 -16.04 -22.91 -14.73
N ALA A 508 -16.88 -23.75 -14.10
CA ALA A 508 -16.42 -24.94 -13.41
C ALA A 508 -15.68 -25.92 -14.35
N ARG A 509 -16.09 -25.97 -15.64
CA ARG A 509 -15.44 -26.79 -16.65
C ARG A 509 -14.16 -26.18 -17.23
N HIS A 510 -13.88 -24.93 -16.90
CA HIS A 510 -12.79 -24.12 -17.42
C HIS A 510 -11.69 -23.86 -16.38
N MET A 511 -11.80 -24.48 -15.22
CA MET A 511 -10.86 -24.33 -14.13
C MET A 511 -10.22 -25.67 -13.75
N LEU A 512 -8.93 -25.61 -13.36
CA LEU A 512 -8.16 -26.71 -12.81
C LEU A 512 -7.22 -26.15 -11.74
N VAL A 513 -7.11 -26.82 -10.59
CA VAL A 513 -6.26 -26.41 -9.48
C VAL A 513 -5.39 -27.59 -9.05
N VAL A 514 -4.08 -27.37 -9.07
CA VAL A 514 -3.08 -28.29 -8.51
C VAL A 514 -2.28 -27.55 -7.46
N ARG A 515 -1.92 -28.22 -6.37
CA ARG A 515 -1.19 -27.63 -5.29
C ARG A 515 0.00 -28.47 -4.81
N SER A 516 0.95 -27.80 -4.22
CA SER A 516 1.93 -28.38 -3.30
C SER A 516 1.46 -28.21 -1.84
N ALA A 517 2.36 -28.38 -0.89
CA ALA A 517 2.13 -27.98 0.51
C ALA A 517 2.07 -26.44 0.70
N PHE A 518 2.67 -25.66 -0.20
CA PHE A 518 2.90 -24.23 -0.01
C PHE A 518 2.10 -23.35 -0.98
N THR A 519 1.87 -23.81 -2.21
CA THR A 519 1.28 -23.01 -3.29
C THR A 519 0.19 -23.80 -4.00
N ALA A 520 -0.95 -23.15 -4.27
CA ALA A 520 -1.95 -23.63 -5.20
C ALA A 520 -1.79 -22.90 -6.54
N ARG A 521 -1.81 -23.64 -7.64
CA ARG A 521 -1.79 -23.10 -8.99
C ARG A 521 -3.15 -23.26 -9.64
N ILE A 522 -3.80 -22.11 -9.85
CA ILE A 522 -5.13 -22.02 -10.45
C ILE A 522 -4.95 -21.79 -11.94
N LEU A 523 -5.42 -22.73 -12.76
CA LEU A 523 -5.43 -22.64 -14.20
C LEU A 523 -6.84 -22.33 -14.69
N ALA A 524 -6.98 -21.28 -15.53
CA ALA A 524 -8.22 -20.95 -16.20
C ALA A 524 -8.02 -20.98 -17.71
N CYS A 525 -8.91 -21.66 -18.42
CA CYS A 525 -8.83 -21.83 -19.87
C CYS A 525 -10.08 -21.25 -20.54
N ARG A 526 -9.91 -20.64 -21.72
CA ARG A 526 -11.03 -20.12 -22.51
C ARG A 526 -11.94 -21.24 -23.06
N ALA A 527 -11.38 -22.40 -23.37
CA ALA A 527 -12.13 -23.61 -23.70
C ALA A 527 -12.22 -24.54 -22.47
N PRO A 528 -13.24 -25.40 -22.37
CA PRO A 528 -13.30 -26.40 -21.30
C PRO A 528 -12.07 -27.32 -21.31
N PHE A 529 -11.58 -27.71 -20.15
CA PHE A 529 -10.53 -28.72 -20.05
C PHE A 529 -11.05 -30.08 -20.57
N SER A 530 -10.29 -30.69 -21.47
CA SER A 530 -10.61 -32.00 -22.03
C SER A 530 -10.25 -33.11 -21.04
N LYS A 531 -10.83 -34.31 -21.21
CA LYS A 531 -10.45 -35.49 -20.44
C LYS A 531 -8.95 -35.78 -20.51
N ASN A 532 -8.32 -35.54 -21.67
CA ASN A 532 -6.88 -35.71 -21.84
C ASN A 532 -6.07 -34.67 -21.07
N ASP A 533 -6.53 -33.39 -21.01
CA ASP A 533 -5.87 -32.36 -20.22
C ASP A 533 -5.91 -32.73 -18.73
N ILE A 534 -7.07 -33.21 -18.24
CA ILE A 534 -7.27 -33.65 -16.86
C ILE A 534 -6.36 -34.87 -16.55
N ALA A 535 -6.33 -35.87 -17.42
CA ALA A 535 -5.49 -37.05 -17.26
C ALA A 535 -3.99 -36.66 -17.18
N ARG A 536 -3.53 -35.72 -18.02
CA ARG A 536 -2.15 -35.23 -17.99
C ARG A 536 -1.84 -34.43 -16.72
N ALA A 537 -2.77 -33.61 -16.23
CA ALA A 537 -2.59 -32.86 -14.99
C ALA A 537 -2.51 -33.79 -13.78
N ARG A 538 -3.39 -34.81 -13.70
CA ARG A 538 -3.35 -35.82 -12.63
C ARG A 538 -2.06 -36.65 -12.67
N ALA A 539 -1.61 -37.09 -13.83
CA ALA A 539 -0.36 -37.82 -14.00
C ALA A 539 0.84 -36.94 -13.56
N PHE A 540 0.87 -35.67 -13.95
CA PHE A 540 1.89 -34.71 -13.53
C PHE A 540 1.90 -34.55 -12.00
N ALA A 541 0.72 -34.40 -11.39
CA ALA A 541 0.59 -34.21 -9.94
C ALA A 541 1.06 -35.47 -9.19
N ALA A 542 0.57 -36.64 -9.56
CA ALA A 542 0.93 -37.93 -8.93
C ALA A 542 2.43 -38.23 -9.02
N GLU A 543 3.05 -37.99 -10.21
CA GLU A 543 4.50 -38.21 -10.40
C GLU A 543 5.36 -37.31 -9.48
N ARG A 544 4.83 -36.16 -9.07
CA ARG A 544 5.55 -35.11 -8.31
C ARG A 544 5.06 -34.95 -6.89
N SER A 545 4.18 -35.83 -6.43
CA SER A 545 3.53 -35.74 -5.10
C SER A 545 2.87 -34.35 -4.85
N PHE A 546 2.27 -33.79 -5.91
CA PHE A 546 1.35 -32.66 -5.81
C PHE A 546 -0.08 -33.17 -5.72
N ASP A 547 -0.95 -32.36 -5.13
CA ASP A 547 -2.36 -32.69 -4.97
C ASP A 547 -3.21 -32.02 -6.05
N THR A 548 -4.18 -32.72 -6.59
CA THR A 548 -5.19 -32.18 -7.49
C THR A 548 -6.36 -31.64 -6.68
N ALA A 549 -6.34 -30.33 -6.36
CA ALA A 549 -7.38 -29.72 -5.53
C ALA A 549 -8.71 -29.50 -6.27
N TYR A 550 -8.70 -29.36 -7.61
CA TYR A 550 -9.92 -29.25 -8.40
C TYR A 550 -9.68 -29.56 -9.89
N PHE A 551 -10.59 -30.30 -10.47
CA PHE A 551 -10.77 -30.43 -11.93
C PHE A 551 -12.23 -30.79 -12.28
N PRO A 552 -12.71 -30.55 -13.53
CA PRO A 552 -14.07 -30.91 -13.93
C PRO A 552 -14.38 -32.39 -13.73
N GLY A 553 -15.33 -32.70 -12.89
CA GLY A 553 -15.73 -34.09 -12.60
C GLY A 553 -14.94 -34.80 -11.51
N ILE A 554 -14.16 -34.07 -10.70
CA ILE A 554 -13.43 -34.61 -9.54
C ILE A 554 -14.37 -35.28 -8.54
N ASP A 555 -13.96 -36.44 -8.04
CA ASP A 555 -14.53 -37.11 -6.87
C ASP A 555 -13.50 -37.10 -5.74
N PRO A 556 -13.67 -36.25 -4.71
CA PRO A 556 -12.69 -36.13 -3.61
C PRO A 556 -12.41 -37.44 -2.89
N ALA A 557 -13.37 -38.34 -2.87
CA ALA A 557 -13.20 -39.64 -2.22
C ALA A 557 -12.24 -40.59 -2.96
N SER A 558 -12.01 -40.34 -4.26
CA SER A 558 -11.15 -41.16 -5.11
C SER A 558 -9.75 -40.59 -5.33
N GLU A 559 -9.48 -39.35 -4.87
CA GLU A 559 -8.18 -38.73 -5.04
C GLU A 559 -7.20 -39.13 -3.94
N GLU A 560 -5.95 -39.36 -4.32
CA GLU A 560 -4.84 -39.54 -3.41
C GLU A 560 -4.32 -38.18 -2.93
N ILE A 561 -4.10 -38.05 -1.62
CA ILE A 561 -3.61 -36.80 -1.00
C ILE A 561 -2.20 -37.05 -0.50
N PHE A 562 -1.24 -36.29 -1.01
CA PHE A 562 0.18 -36.36 -0.67
C PHE A 562 0.55 -35.35 0.43
N ASN A 563 -0.14 -34.22 0.46
CA ASN A 563 0.12 -33.13 1.39
C ASN A 563 -1.17 -32.84 2.16
N ASP A 564 -1.20 -33.22 3.44
CA ASP A 564 -2.36 -32.98 4.30
C ASP A 564 -2.59 -31.48 4.49
N LEU A 565 -3.85 -31.05 4.37
CA LEU A 565 -4.25 -29.66 4.51
C LEU A 565 -5.54 -29.58 5.33
N PRO A 566 -5.44 -29.52 6.67
CA PRO A 566 -6.59 -29.48 7.55
C PRO A 566 -7.34 -28.15 7.44
N PRO A 567 -8.64 -28.11 7.76
CA PRO A 567 -9.41 -26.87 7.77
C PRO A 567 -8.91 -25.90 8.86
N VAL A 568 -8.86 -24.61 8.53
CA VAL A 568 -8.59 -23.57 9.54
C VAL A 568 -9.82 -23.41 10.43
N SER A 569 -9.67 -23.62 11.73
CA SER A 569 -10.74 -23.50 12.71
C SER A 569 -10.41 -22.41 13.73
N PHE A 570 -11.33 -21.46 13.90
CA PHE A 570 -11.33 -20.46 14.98
C PHE A 570 -12.17 -20.90 16.19
N GLU A 571 -12.76 -22.07 16.14
CA GLU A 571 -13.45 -22.66 17.28
C GLU A 571 -12.42 -23.20 18.28
N ASN A 572 -12.70 -23.08 19.58
CA ASN A 572 -11.83 -23.62 20.61
C ASN A 572 -11.76 -25.14 20.46
N VAL A 573 -10.63 -25.62 19.97
CA VAL A 573 -10.33 -27.06 19.91
C VAL A 573 -9.93 -27.47 21.33
N THR A 574 -10.78 -28.18 22.04
CA THR A 574 -10.40 -28.83 23.30
C THR A 574 -9.37 -29.91 23.02
N SER A 575 -8.43 -30.12 23.94
CA SER A 575 -7.35 -31.10 23.79
C SER A 575 -7.84 -32.53 23.41
N ASP A 576 -9.10 -32.82 23.69
CA ASP A 576 -9.73 -34.12 23.38
C ASP A 576 -10.07 -34.29 21.89
N THR A 577 -10.09 -33.20 21.09
CA THR A 577 -10.28 -33.25 19.63
C THR A 577 -8.97 -33.39 18.86
N VAL A 578 -7.83 -33.17 19.51
CA VAL A 578 -6.48 -33.34 18.93
C VAL A 578 -5.96 -34.77 19.06
N ALA A 579 -6.49 -35.58 19.97
CA ALA A 579 -6.28 -37.03 20.01
C ALA A 579 -7.01 -37.65 18.81
N GLY A 580 -6.64 -37.25 17.61
CA GLY A 580 -7.16 -37.77 16.36
C GLY A 580 -6.75 -39.23 16.19
N ASP A 581 -7.71 -39.98 15.81
CA ASP A 581 -7.58 -41.32 15.27
C ASP A 581 -6.40 -41.34 14.26
N ASP A 582 -5.27 -41.94 14.63
CA ASP A 582 -4.09 -42.14 13.76
C ASP A 582 -4.44 -42.93 12.47
N THR A 583 -5.69 -43.34 12.33
CA THR A 583 -6.27 -44.00 11.14
C THR A 583 -7.03 -43.03 10.24
N ALA A 584 -7.10 -41.73 10.60
CA ALA A 584 -7.80 -40.74 9.78
C ALA A 584 -7.10 -40.55 8.44
N ARG A 585 -7.84 -40.77 7.35
CA ARG A 585 -7.35 -40.49 6.00
C ARG A 585 -6.91 -39.03 5.88
N ALA A 586 -5.76 -38.77 5.21
CA ALA A 586 -5.30 -37.43 4.88
C ALA A 586 -6.44 -36.61 4.28
N ARG A 587 -6.53 -35.34 4.65
CA ARG A 587 -7.62 -34.44 4.24
C ARG A 587 -7.07 -33.27 3.44
N ASP A 588 -7.83 -32.84 2.47
CA ASP A 588 -7.60 -31.59 1.74
C ASP A 588 -8.85 -30.69 1.85
N ALA A 589 -8.83 -29.82 2.85
CA ALA A 589 -9.93 -28.90 3.09
C ALA A 589 -10.13 -27.90 1.94
N LEU A 590 -9.06 -27.55 1.22
CA LEU A 590 -9.15 -26.68 0.05
C LEU A 590 -9.86 -27.39 -1.10
N MET A 591 -9.58 -28.69 -1.32
CA MET A 591 -10.28 -29.50 -2.33
C MET A 591 -11.77 -29.59 -2.00
N ASP A 592 -12.12 -29.90 -0.75
CA ASP A 592 -13.51 -29.99 -0.30
C ASP A 592 -14.26 -28.67 -0.53
N ASP A 593 -13.66 -27.54 -0.13
CA ASP A 593 -14.23 -26.21 -0.32
C ASP A 593 -14.35 -25.81 -1.80
N LEU A 594 -13.33 -26.10 -2.63
CA LEU A 594 -13.36 -25.82 -4.06
C LEU A 594 -14.43 -26.65 -4.79
N VAL A 595 -14.56 -27.93 -4.45
CA VAL A 595 -15.58 -28.80 -5.05
C VAL A 595 -16.97 -28.35 -4.65
N ALA A 596 -17.19 -28.08 -3.35
CA ALA A 596 -18.47 -27.56 -2.86
C ALA A 596 -18.83 -26.25 -3.55
N PHE A 597 -17.88 -25.32 -3.71
CA PHE A 597 -18.13 -24.01 -4.28
C PHE A 597 -18.27 -24.05 -5.81
N LEU A 598 -17.31 -24.64 -6.54
CA LEU A 598 -17.27 -24.57 -8.00
C LEU A 598 -18.27 -25.53 -8.65
N ARG A 599 -18.40 -26.75 -8.15
CA ARG A 599 -19.29 -27.77 -8.68
C ARG A 599 -20.72 -27.62 -8.17
N ASP A 600 -20.88 -27.49 -6.84
CA ASP A 600 -22.19 -27.59 -6.18
C ASP A 600 -22.79 -26.21 -5.85
N GLY A 601 -22.02 -25.13 -6.02
CA GLY A 601 -22.45 -23.76 -5.73
C GLY A 601 -22.69 -23.47 -4.24
N LYS A 602 -22.19 -24.34 -3.33
CA LYS A 602 -22.36 -24.22 -1.88
C LYS A 602 -21.36 -23.27 -1.26
N THR A 603 -21.81 -22.51 -0.26
CA THR A 603 -21.01 -21.51 0.47
C THR A 603 -21.22 -21.61 1.99
N ASP A 604 -21.43 -22.82 2.49
CA ASP A 604 -21.79 -23.10 3.88
C ASP A 604 -20.64 -23.67 4.73
N SER A 605 -19.47 -23.85 4.14
CA SER A 605 -18.29 -24.32 4.89
C SER A 605 -17.79 -23.30 5.92
N SER A 606 -16.95 -23.75 6.86
CA SER A 606 -16.30 -22.91 7.86
C SER A 606 -15.55 -21.74 7.20
N SER A 607 -14.86 -21.96 6.09
CA SER A 607 -14.16 -20.91 5.34
C SER A 607 -15.09 -19.77 4.91
N PHE A 608 -16.28 -20.06 4.39
CA PHE A 608 -17.27 -19.03 4.00
C PHE A 608 -17.96 -18.38 5.20
N ARG A 609 -17.98 -19.06 6.34
CA ARG A 609 -18.61 -18.55 7.58
C ARG A 609 -17.79 -17.42 8.21
N PHE A 610 -16.47 -17.59 8.31
CA PHE A 610 -15.58 -16.60 8.93
C PHE A 610 -15.09 -15.53 7.96
N PHE A 611 -14.90 -15.89 6.69
CA PHE A 611 -14.28 -15.04 5.71
C PHE A 611 -15.24 -14.56 4.62
N ASN A 612 -14.96 -13.36 4.12
CA ASN A 612 -15.64 -12.81 2.95
C ASN A 612 -14.91 -13.25 1.68
N LEU A 613 -15.40 -14.30 1.06
CA LEU A 613 -14.82 -14.87 -0.17
C LEU A 613 -15.51 -14.36 -1.44
N ALA A 614 -16.25 -13.26 -1.36
CA ALA A 614 -16.79 -12.60 -2.54
C ALA A 614 -15.64 -12.22 -3.51
N PRO A 615 -15.85 -12.36 -4.82
CA PRO A 615 -14.85 -12.00 -5.83
C PRO A 615 -14.35 -10.59 -5.65
N SER A 616 -13.04 -10.40 -5.80
CA SER A 616 -12.47 -9.05 -5.87
C SER A 616 -12.86 -8.41 -7.21
N THR A 617 -13.21 -7.12 -7.18
CA THR A 617 -13.59 -6.34 -8.38
C THR A 617 -12.74 -5.09 -8.49
N GLN A 618 -12.71 -4.43 -9.64
CA GLN A 618 -12.01 -3.14 -9.77
C GLN A 618 -12.55 -2.08 -8.83
N ASP A 619 -13.83 -2.16 -8.45
CA ASP A 619 -14.41 -1.27 -7.46
C ASP A 619 -14.03 -1.63 -6.04
N ARG A 620 -13.80 -2.90 -5.78
CA ARG A 620 -13.42 -3.47 -4.47
C ARG A 620 -12.20 -4.40 -4.63
N PRO A 621 -11.00 -3.86 -4.93
CA PRO A 621 -9.82 -4.64 -5.24
C PRO A 621 -9.06 -5.11 -3.99
N PHE A 622 -9.77 -5.44 -2.93
CA PHE A 622 -9.22 -5.91 -1.66
C PHE A 622 -9.20 -7.44 -1.67
N PHE A 623 -8.07 -7.99 -2.08
CA PHE A 623 -7.91 -9.45 -2.10
C PHE A 623 -7.68 -10.01 -0.70
N HIS A 624 -6.86 -9.37 0.10
CA HIS A 624 -6.76 -9.57 1.55
C HIS A 624 -7.90 -8.80 2.25
N GLU A 625 -7.86 -8.71 3.56
CA GLU A 625 -8.93 -8.05 4.35
C GLU A 625 -10.26 -8.79 4.23
N ILE A 626 -10.18 -10.12 4.36
CA ILE A 626 -11.31 -11.02 4.17
C ILE A 626 -12.13 -11.27 5.43
N ILE A 627 -11.72 -10.77 6.59
CA ILE A 627 -12.42 -11.00 7.86
C ILE A 627 -13.80 -10.33 7.83
N ARG A 628 -14.85 -11.09 8.19
CA ARG A 628 -16.19 -10.53 8.34
C ARG A 628 -16.28 -9.71 9.63
N LEU A 629 -16.71 -8.44 9.56
CA LEU A 629 -16.78 -7.52 10.70
C LEU A 629 -17.51 -8.10 11.92
N HIS A 630 -18.60 -8.83 11.71
CA HIS A 630 -19.37 -9.41 12.81
C HIS A 630 -18.71 -10.65 13.45
N ARG A 631 -17.63 -11.18 12.86
CA ARG A 631 -16.83 -12.30 13.37
C ARG A 631 -15.53 -11.86 14.02
N ILE A 632 -15.25 -10.56 14.07
CA ILE A 632 -14.02 -10.04 14.70
C ILE A 632 -13.81 -10.55 16.13
N PRO A 633 -14.82 -10.61 17.04
CA PRO A 633 -14.58 -11.12 18.39
C PRO A 633 -14.08 -12.58 18.42
N GLU A 634 -14.61 -13.44 17.53
CA GLU A 634 -14.21 -14.85 17.43
C GLU A 634 -12.79 -14.97 16.87
N VAL A 635 -12.47 -14.15 15.87
CA VAL A 635 -11.16 -14.10 15.24
C VAL A 635 -10.09 -13.55 16.19
N LEU A 636 -10.42 -12.53 17.00
CA LEU A 636 -9.50 -11.97 17.99
C LEU A 636 -9.17 -12.96 19.11
N ALA A 637 -10.06 -13.92 19.41
CA ALA A 637 -9.79 -14.98 20.37
C ALA A 637 -8.70 -15.97 19.91
N ARG A 638 -8.41 -15.99 18.61
CA ARG A 638 -7.41 -16.84 17.96
C ARG A 638 -6.60 -16.04 16.95
N ILE A 639 -6.14 -14.85 17.36
CA ILE A 639 -5.42 -13.90 16.50
C ILE A 639 -4.10 -14.48 15.95
N GLU A 640 -3.54 -15.47 16.63
CA GLU A 640 -2.32 -16.17 16.22
C GLU A 640 -2.47 -16.96 14.91
N LEU A 641 -3.71 -17.30 14.52
CA LEU A 641 -4.00 -17.98 13.26
C LEU A 641 -4.09 -17.04 12.05
N LEU A 642 -4.09 -15.74 12.29
CA LEU A 642 -4.23 -14.77 11.21
C LEU A 642 -2.89 -14.51 10.52
N PRO A 643 -2.87 -14.52 9.17
CA PRO A 643 -1.74 -14.02 8.44
C PRO A 643 -1.54 -12.54 8.69
N ARG A 644 -0.30 -12.09 8.54
CA ARG A 644 0.10 -10.69 8.71
C ARG A 644 -0.77 -9.72 7.87
N GLN A 645 -1.13 -10.11 6.66
CA GLN A 645 -1.94 -9.29 5.75
C GLN A 645 -3.32 -8.93 6.32
N GLU A 646 -3.89 -9.79 7.15
CA GLU A 646 -5.19 -9.56 7.80
C GLU A 646 -5.08 -8.66 9.04
N ILE A 647 -3.91 -8.61 9.68
CA ILE A 647 -3.69 -7.76 10.87
C ILE A 647 -3.83 -6.29 10.52
N GLY A 648 -3.39 -5.86 9.34
CA GLY A 648 -3.53 -4.48 8.87
C GLY A 648 -4.99 -3.99 8.91
N TYR A 649 -5.94 -4.87 8.60
CA TYR A 649 -7.36 -4.54 8.68
C TYR A 649 -7.86 -4.34 10.13
N LEU A 650 -7.41 -5.18 11.05
CA LEU A 650 -7.74 -5.04 12.47
C LEU A 650 -7.11 -3.77 13.07
N VAL A 651 -5.87 -3.48 12.70
CA VAL A 651 -5.18 -2.22 13.05
C VAL A 651 -5.99 -1.01 12.58
N ASN A 652 -6.49 -1.05 11.35
CA ASN A 652 -7.28 0.05 10.78
C ASN A 652 -8.59 0.28 11.57
N ILE A 653 -9.25 -0.79 12.03
CA ILE A 653 -10.43 -0.70 12.90
C ILE A 653 -10.04 -0.08 14.26
N ALA A 654 -8.93 -0.51 14.86
CA ALA A 654 -8.45 0.05 16.12
C ALA A 654 -8.12 1.54 15.99
N VAL A 655 -7.49 1.95 14.91
CA VAL A 655 -7.22 3.36 14.58
C VAL A 655 -8.51 4.15 14.41
N LEU A 656 -9.54 3.59 13.75
CA LEU A 656 -10.85 4.25 13.62
C LEU A 656 -11.50 4.49 14.98
N VAL A 657 -11.51 3.49 15.85
CA VAL A 657 -12.09 3.62 17.21
C VAL A 657 -11.33 4.69 18.01
N GLN A 658 -10.00 4.67 17.97
CA GLN A 658 -9.16 5.66 18.62
C GLN A 658 -9.40 7.07 18.07
N ALA A 659 -9.44 7.23 16.75
CA ALA A 659 -9.65 8.50 16.07
C ALA A 659 -11.06 9.07 16.38
N ALA A 660 -12.08 8.21 16.39
CA ALA A 660 -13.44 8.61 16.74
C ALA A 660 -13.56 9.08 18.20
N ALA A 661 -12.96 8.35 19.14
CA ALA A 661 -12.90 8.75 20.55
C ALA A 661 -12.15 10.08 20.71
N PHE A 662 -11.03 10.25 20.02
CA PHE A 662 -10.27 11.48 20.00
C PHE A 662 -11.07 12.66 19.42
N ALA A 663 -11.74 12.47 18.28
CA ALA A 663 -12.58 13.50 17.65
C ALA A 663 -13.73 13.91 18.59
N LEU A 664 -14.31 12.96 19.32
CA LEU A 664 -15.35 13.23 20.31
C LEU A 664 -14.80 14.10 21.46
N ILE A 665 -13.61 13.83 21.97
CA ILE A 665 -12.94 14.63 23.00
C ILE A 665 -12.68 16.05 22.48
N VAL A 666 -12.13 16.19 21.26
CA VAL A 666 -11.87 17.47 20.60
C VAL A 666 -13.14 18.30 20.45
N PHE A 667 -14.26 17.65 20.14
CA PHE A 667 -15.57 18.30 20.05
C PHE A 667 -16.13 18.71 21.43
N LEU A 668 -16.15 17.80 22.39
CA LEU A 668 -16.82 18.00 23.68
C LEU A 668 -16.05 18.91 24.64
N LEU A 669 -14.71 18.86 24.64
CA LEU A 669 -13.90 19.57 25.63
C LEU A 669 -14.08 21.09 25.60
N PRO A 670 -14.11 21.80 24.46
CA PRO A 670 -14.44 23.21 24.40
C PRO A 670 -15.87 23.55 24.79
N LEU A 671 -16.84 22.64 24.50
CA LEU A 671 -18.24 22.81 24.84
C LEU A 671 -18.50 22.69 26.34
N ALA A 672 -17.82 21.79 27.05
CA ALA A 672 -17.93 21.57 28.47
C ALA A 672 -17.51 22.82 29.28
N ARG A 673 -16.66 23.67 28.73
CA ARG A 673 -16.22 24.92 29.34
C ARG A 673 -17.19 26.04 28.93
N ARG A 674 -18.16 26.38 29.78
CA ARG A 674 -19.24 27.36 29.56
C ARG A 674 -18.82 28.74 28.96
N ARG A 675 -17.55 29.09 28.93
CA ARG A 675 -16.97 30.29 28.28
C ARG A 675 -16.29 30.04 26.95
N GLY A 676 -16.23 28.77 26.48
CA GLY A 676 -15.34 28.39 25.38
C GLY A 676 -15.71 28.98 24.03
N LEU A 677 -16.97 29.03 23.67
CA LEU A 677 -17.42 29.48 22.34
C LEU A 677 -18.14 30.84 22.34
N GLY A 678 -18.05 31.62 23.49
CA GLY A 678 -18.32 33.04 23.53
C GLY A 678 -19.64 33.54 22.98
N GLY A 679 -20.77 33.00 23.42
CA GLY A 679 -22.09 33.54 23.10
C GLY A 679 -22.69 33.06 21.76
N ILE A 680 -22.08 32.11 21.05
CA ILE A 680 -22.69 31.47 19.87
C ILE A 680 -23.77 30.50 20.35
N THR A 681 -24.97 30.60 19.75
CA THR A 681 -26.09 29.73 20.10
C THR A 681 -25.85 28.27 19.75
N ALA A 682 -26.37 27.34 20.54
CA ALA A 682 -26.21 25.90 20.32
C ALA A 682 -26.56 25.42 18.90
N PRO A 683 -27.65 25.90 18.25
CA PRO A 683 -27.92 25.51 16.87
C PRO A 683 -26.85 25.94 15.88
N ARG A 684 -26.22 27.09 16.07
CA ARG A 684 -25.11 27.55 15.19
C ARG A 684 -23.83 26.79 15.43
N VAL A 685 -23.56 26.35 16.66
CA VAL A 685 -22.44 25.47 16.98
C VAL A 685 -22.64 24.13 16.29
N LEU A 686 -23.84 23.54 16.37
CA LEU A 686 -24.17 22.27 15.72
C LEU A 686 -24.10 22.37 14.19
N GLN A 687 -24.61 23.48 13.61
CA GLN A 687 -24.49 23.76 12.18
C GLN A 687 -23.03 23.86 11.76
N GLY A 688 -22.21 24.60 12.51
CA GLY A 688 -20.77 24.71 12.25
C GLY A 688 -20.06 23.38 12.37
N PHE A 689 -20.38 22.58 13.40
CA PHE A 689 -19.85 21.23 13.55
C PHE A 689 -20.16 20.35 12.34
N GLY A 690 -21.44 20.24 11.98
CA GLY A 690 -21.87 19.45 10.82
C GLY A 690 -21.22 19.91 9.52
N TYR A 691 -21.10 21.23 9.34
CA TYR A 691 -20.44 21.79 8.15
C TYR A 691 -18.97 21.41 8.05
N PHE A 692 -18.16 21.66 9.12
CA PHE A 692 -16.73 21.35 9.10
C PHE A 692 -16.46 19.85 9.13
N MET A 693 -17.35 19.04 9.71
CA MET A 693 -17.36 17.59 9.60
C MET A 693 -17.48 17.14 8.14
N CYS A 694 -18.48 17.66 7.42
CA CYS A 694 -18.70 17.32 6.02
C CYS A 694 -17.49 17.65 5.15
N LEU A 695 -16.83 18.79 5.40
CA LEU A 695 -15.63 19.16 4.66
C LEU A 695 -14.43 18.26 4.98
N GLY A 696 -14.20 17.96 6.27
CA GLY A 696 -13.06 17.10 6.69
C GLY A 696 -13.19 15.68 6.15
N LEU A 697 -14.36 15.06 6.29
CA LEU A 697 -14.61 13.72 5.74
C LEU A 697 -14.62 13.71 4.21
N GLY A 698 -15.36 14.65 3.60
CA GLY A 698 -15.59 14.66 2.16
C GLY A 698 -14.33 14.90 1.34
N PHE A 699 -13.40 15.73 1.83
CA PHE A 699 -12.11 15.97 1.18
C PHE A 699 -11.27 14.70 1.10
N LEU A 700 -11.05 14.04 2.25
CA LEU A 700 -10.22 12.85 2.30
C LEU A 700 -10.85 11.63 1.62
N PHE A 701 -12.17 11.51 1.63
CA PHE A 701 -12.84 10.42 0.88
C PHE A 701 -12.54 10.51 -0.62
N ILE A 702 -12.61 11.70 -1.20
CA ILE A 702 -12.26 11.93 -2.61
C ILE A 702 -10.77 11.68 -2.84
N GLU A 703 -9.90 12.23 -2.00
CA GLU A 703 -8.45 12.13 -2.12
C GLU A 703 -7.99 10.67 -2.11
N ILE A 704 -8.45 9.87 -1.14
CA ILE A 704 -8.10 8.46 -1.00
C ILE A 704 -8.56 7.66 -2.23
N VAL A 705 -9.81 7.85 -2.68
CA VAL A 705 -10.30 7.14 -3.86
C VAL A 705 -9.52 7.54 -5.12
N LEU A 706 -9.17 8.83 -5.28
CA LEU A 706 -8.36 9.25 -6.42
C LEU A 706 -6.94 8.68 -6.38
N ILE A 707 -6.29 8.67 -5.22
CA ILE A 707 -4.97 8.03 -5.05
C ILE A 707 -5.05 6.57 -5.47
N GLU A 708 -6.04 5.85 -5.00
CA GLU A 708 -6.21 4.43 -5.28
C GLU A 708 -6.51 4.14 -6.77
N ARG A 709 -7.41 4.90 -7.39
CA ARG A 709 -7.71 4.78 -8.82
C ARG A 709 -6.51 5.15 -9.69
N CYS A 710 -5.74 6.18 -9.27
CA CYS A 710 -4.52 6.57 -9.97
C CYS A 710 -3.37 5.59 -9.74
N THR A 711 -3.33 4.87 -8.60
CA THR A 711 -2.40 3.76 -8.36
C THR A 711 -2.59 2.64 -9.40
N PHE A 712 -3.84 2.25 -9.66
CA PHE A 712 -4.15 1.33 -10.75
C PHE A 712 -3.65 1.84 -12.11
N PHE A 713 -3.95 3.10 -12.42
CA PHE A 713 -3.66 3.71 -13.72
C PHE A 713 -2.17 3.89 -13.99
N LEU A 714 -1.42 4.35 -12.98
CA LEU A 714 0.02 4.58 -13.08
C LEU A 714 0.84 3.31 -12.79
N ASN A 715 0.21 2.27 -12.25
CA ASN A 715 0.89 1.07 -11.74
C ASN A 715 2.03 1.41 -10.76
N ASP A 716 1.86 2.51 -10.01
CA ASP A 716 2.85 3.05 -9.08
C ASP A 716 2.18 3.82 -7.94
N PRO A 717 2.09 3.23 -6.73
CA PRO A 717 1.44 3.88 -5.60
C PRO A 717 2.15 5.15 -5.15
N SER A 718 3.48 5.19 -5.20
CA SER A 718 4.26 6.36 -4.78
C SER A 718 4.05 7.55 -5.72
N ARG A 719 4.03 7.30 -7.04
CA ARG A 719 3.73 8.35 -8.03
C ARG A 719 2.28 8.81 -7.97
N ALA A 720 1.33 7.87 -7.79
CA ALA A 720 -0.07 8.22 -7.65
C ALA A 720 -0.29 9.11 -6.42
N PHE A 721 0.24 8.71 -5.28
CA PHE A 721 0.19 9.49 -4.04
C PHE A 721 0.80 10.89 -4.24
N ALA A 722 2.02 10.97 -4.81
CA ALA A 722 2.70 12.24 -5.04
C ALA A 722 1.89 13.17 -5.97
N LEU A 723 1.43 12.66 -7.11
CA LEU A 723 0.72 13.47 -8.11
C LEU A 723 -0.65 13.93 -7.61
N VAL A 724 -1.45 13.02 -7.03
CA VAL A 724 -2.80 13.36 -6.54
C VAL A 724 -2.71 14.30 -5.35
N LEU A 725 -1.95 13.96 -4.31
CA LEU A 725 -1.83 14.77 -3.10
C LEU A 725 -1.30 16.17 -3.42
N SER A 726 -0.17 16.27 -4.15
CA SER A 726 0.43 17.57 -4.46
C SER A 726 -0.47 18.41 -5.35
N SER A 727 -1.08 17.83 -6.41
CA SER A 727 -1.96 18.58 -7.30
C SER A 727 -3.24 19.05 -6.61
N MET A 728 -3.85 18.19 -5.77
CA MET A 728 -5.04 18.56 -5.00
C MET A 728 -4.75 19.67 -3.99
N LEU A 729 -3.67 19.55 -3.19
CA LEU A 729 -3.35 20.53 -2.17
C LEU A 729 -2.94 21.87 -2.79
N ILE A 730 -2.11 21.88 -3.83
CA ILE A 730 -1.71 23.11 -4.52
C ILE A 730 -2.93 23.79 -5.14
N ALA A 731 -3.77 23.04 -5.85
CA ALA A 731 -4.98 23.57 -6.47
C ALA A 731 -5.98 24.05 -5.42
N SER A 732 -6.15 23.34 -4.29
CA SER A 732 -6.98 23.76 -3.17
C SER A 732 -6.48 25.08 -2.56
N GLY A 733 -5.16 25.25 -2.44
CA GLY A 733 -4.56 26.51 -2.03
C GLY A 733 -4.90 27.67 -2.99
N LEU A 734 -4.81 27.43 -4.31
CA LEU A 734 -5.21 28.40 -5.33
C LEU A 734 -6.70 28.70 -5.27
N GLY A 735 -7.54 27.69 -5.08
CA GLY A 735 -8.98 27.85 -4.87
C GLY A 735 -9.28 28.67 -3.62
N SER A 736 -8.55 28.44 -2.52
CA SER A 736 -8.63 29.26 -1.32
C SER A 736 -8.34 30.73 -1.61
N ALA A 737 -7.26 31.02 -2.34
CA ALA A 737 -6.95 32.41 -2.73
C ALA A 737 -8.08 33.02 -3.58
N ALA A 738 -8.60 32.27 -4.56
CA ALA A 738 -9.70 32.72 -5.42
C ALA A 738 -10.99 32.99 -4.65
N SER A 739 -11.23 32.27 -3.53
CA SER A 739 -12.39 32.44 -2.67
C SER A 739 -12.50 33.86 -2.08
N ALA A 740 -11.39 34.61 -2.02
CA ALA A 740 -11.38 35.99 -1.56
C ALA A 740 -12.37 36.89 -2.33
N ARG A 741 -12.71 36.55 -3.59
CA ARG A 741 -13.69 37.29 -4.43
C ARG A 741 -15.13 37.13 -3.89
N PHE A 742 -15.40 36.10 -3.12
CA PHE A 742 -16.74 35.79 -2.59
C PHE A 742 -16.91 36.19 -1.11
N ILE A 743 -15.91 36.88 -0.51
CA ILE A 743 -16.00 37.33 0.90
C ILE A 743 -17.22 38.22 1.15
N ALA A 744 -17.66 38.99 0.15
CA ALA A 744 -18.85 39.80 0.25
C ALA A 744 -20.16 38.97 0.34
N ARG A 745 -20.19 37.80 -0.32
CA ARG A 745 -21.34 36.89 -0.38
C ARG A 745 -20.89 35.47 -0.07
N PRO A 746 -20.44 35.16 1.17
CA PRO A 746 -19.76 33.92 1.48
C PRO A 746 -20.65 32.68 1.28
N ARG A 747 -21.92 32.75 1.64
CA ARG A 747 -22.87 31.62 1.48
C ARG A 747 -23.05 31.25 0.00
N ALA A 748 -23.16 32.24 -0.89
CA ALA A 748 -23.27 31.99 -2.32
C ALA A 748 -21.96 31.38 -2.87
N GLY A 749 -20.81 31.89 -2.43
CA GLY A 749 -19.50 31.31 -2.78
C GLY A 749 -19.32 29.88 -2.31
N ILE A 750 -19.72 29.54 -1.07
CA ILE A 750 -19.68 28.19 -0.51
C ILE A 750 -20.59 27.26 -1.34
N ARG A 751 -21.83 27.64 -1.58
CA ARG A 751 -22.77 26.81 -2.35
C ARG A 751 -22.30 26.57 -3.78
N LEU A 752 -21.78 27.61 -4.44
CA LEU A 752 -21.20 27.46 -5.77
C LEU A 752 -20.01 26.49 -5.76
N ALA A 753 -19.09 26.67 -4.84
CA ALA A 753 -17.89 25.82 -4.75
C ALA A 753 -18.25 24.34 -4.43
N CYS A 754 -19.16 24.11 -3.46
CA CYS A 754 -19.64 22.77 -3.15
C CYS A 754 -20.41 22.15 -4.33
N ALA A 755 -21.23 22.92 -5.04
CA ALA A 755 -21.95 22.45 -6.22
C ALA A 755 -20.99 22.06 -7.35
N CYS A 756 -19.95 22.91 -7.63
CA CYS A 756 -18.93 22.60 -8.63
C CYS A 756 -18.12 21.36 -8.23
N ALA A 757 -17.69 21.26 -6.96
CA ALA A 757 -16.99 20.07 -6.46
C ALA A 757 -17.84 18.80 -6.58
N ALA A 758 -19.11 18.87 -6.17
CA ALA A 758 -20.02 17.72 -6.27
C ALA A 758 -20.30 17.34 -7.74
N THR A 759 -20.46 18.31 -8.64
CA THR A 759 -20.68 18.04 -10.07
C THR A 759 -19.46 17.38 -10.70
N LEU A 760 -18.25 17.91 -10.42
CA LEU A 760 -16.99 17.30 -10.91
C LEU A 760 -16.81 15.89 -10.34
N ALA A 761 -17.08 15.71 -9.05
CA ALA A 761 -17.00 14.41 -8.43
C ALA A 761 -18.04 13.43 -9.04
N ALA A 762 -19.28 13.87 -9.31
CA ALA A 762 -20.28 13.05 -9.98
C ALA A 762 -19.86 12.65 -11.41
N LEU A 763 -19.28 13.59 -12.17
CA LEU A 763 -18.73 13.30 -13.49
C LEU A 763 -17.57 12.29 -13.42
N LEU A 764 -16.68 12.44 -12.43
CA LEU A 764 -15.58 11.50 -12.22
C LEU A 764 -16.11 10.13 -11.79
N LEU A 765 -17.12 10.05 -10.93
CA LEU A 765 -17.73 8.79 -10.54
C LEU A 765 -18.19 7.98 -11.75
N LEU A 766 -18.77 8.65 -12.75
CA LEU A 766 -19.29 8.01 -13.97
C LEU A 766 -18.20 7.74 -15.02
N LEU A 767 -17.28 8.69 -15.23
CA LEU A 767 -16.37 8.66 -16.37
C LEU A 767 -14.99 8.13 -16.04
N LEU A 768 -14.52 8.25 -14.79
CA LEU A 768 -13.15 7.93 -14.40
C LEU A 768 -12.73 6.49 -14.76
N PRO A 769 -13.54 5.44 -14.47
CA PRO A 769 -13.14 4.08 -14.85
C PRO A 769 -12.95 3.93 -16.36
N HIS A 770 -13.80 4.53 -17.17
CA HIS A 770 -13.74 4.47 -18.64
C HIS A 770 -12.51 5.23 -19.16
N VAL A 771 -12.27 6.44 -18.64
CA VAL A 771 -11.14 7.28 -19.04
C VAL A 771 -9.82 6.60 -18.70
N LEU A 772 -9.66 6.09 -17.48
CA LEU A 772 -8.43 5.43 -17.05
C LEU A 772 -8.18 4.14 -17.83
N ASN A 773 -9.21 3.31 -18.03
CA ASN A 773 -9.06 2.06 -18.78
C ASN A 773 -8.67 2.31 -20.25
N ASN A 774 -9.23 3.32 -20.90
CA ASN A 774 -8.88 3.64 -22.28
C ASN A 774 -7.47 4.26 -22.42
N ALA A 775 -6.97 4.86 -21.37
CA ALA A 775 -5.66 5.52 -21.34
C ALA A 775 -4.53 4.64 -20.75
N LEU A 776 -4.80 3.36 -20.40
CA LEU A 776 -3.80 2.48 -19.78
C LEU A 776 -2.52 2.31 -20.62
N ALA A 777 -2.63 2.33 -21.94
CA ALA A 777 -1.51 2.19 -22.87
C ALA A 777 -0.80 3.53 -23.19
N TRP A 778 -1.21 4.65 -22.56
CA TRP A 778 -0.59 5.95 -22.82
C TRP A 778 0.83 6.03 -22.24
N PRO A 779 1.70 6.90 -22.81
CA PRO A 779 3.03 7.13 -22.24
C PRO A 779 2.92 7.79 -20.85
N GLU A 780 3.91 7.51 -20.00
CA GLU A 780 3.89 7.86 -18.56
C GLU A 780 3.69 9.38 -18.31
N TYR A 781 4.31 10.25 -19.12
CA TYR A 781 4.10 11.71 -19.00
C TYR A 781 2.66 12.14 -19.29
N ALA A 782 2.00 11.46 -20.25
CA ALA A 782 0.59 11.75 -20.57
C ALA A 782 -0.35 11.23 -19.48
N LYS A 783 -0.04 10.09 -18.88
CA LYS A 783 -0.75 9.58 -17.70
C LYS A 783 -0.62 10.55 -16.52
N ALA A 784 0.58 11.05 -16.23
CA ALA A 784 0.82 12.02 -15.17
C ALA A 784 0.04 13.33 -15.41
N ALA A 785 0.06 13.85 -16.65
CA ALA A 785 -0.71 15.03 -17.03
C ALA A 785 -2.22 14.81 -16.86
N LEU A 786 -2.74 13.64 -17.20
CA LEU A 786 -4.15 13.30 -17.01
C LEU A 786 -4.53 13.26 -15.52
N VAL A 787 -3.69 12.67 -14.66
CA VAL A 787 -3.92 12.66 -13.21
C VAL A 787 -4.01 14.08 -12.67
N ILE A 788 -3.10 14.97 -13.05
CA ILE A 788 -3.12 16.38 -12.64
C ILE A 788 -4.40 17.07 -13.16
N ALA A 789 -4.77 16.82 -14.42
CA ALA A 789 -5.97 17.39 -15.04
C ALA A 789 -7.28 16.94 -14.36
N ILE A 790 -7.31 15.74 -13.76
CA ILE A 790 -8.43 15.22 -12.99
C ILE A 790 -8.44 15.80 -11.56
N ALA A 791 -7.31 15.77 -10.88
CA ALA A 791 -7.21 16.11 -9.47
C ALA A 791 -7.24 17.62 -9.19
N ALA A 792 -6.58 18.43 -10.03
CA ALA A 792 -6.44 19.87 -9.77
C ALA A 792 -7.75 20.66 -9.84
N PRO A 793 -8.64 20.51 -10.85
CA PRO A 793 -9.93 21.22 -10.87
C PRO A 793 -10.81 20.88 -9.66
N LEU A 794 -10.83 19.62 -9.27
CA LEU A 794 -11.58 19.15 -8.11
C LEU A 794 -11.02 19.78 -6.83
N GLY A 795 -9.71 19.68 -6.61
CA GLY A 795 -9.02 20.31 -5.49
C GLY A 795 -9.29 21.83 -5.42
N PHE A 796 -9.27 22.53 -6.56
CA PHE A 796 -9.51 23.97 -6.62
C PHE A 796 -10.86 24.35 -6.00
N PHE A 797 -11.95 23.70 -6.38
CA PHE A 797 -13.26 23.99 -5.81
C PHE A 797 -13.40 23.51 -4.37
N MET A 798 -12.76 22.40 -4.00
CA MET A 798 -12.77 21.88 -2.64
C MET A 798 -12.00 22.77 -1.66
N GLY A 799 -11.01 23.55 -2.12
CA GLY A 799 -10.25 24.49 -1.32
C GLY A 799 -10.97 25.80 -0.96
N MET A 800 -12.11 26.12 -1.58
CA MET A 800 -12.84 27.37 -1.35
C MET A 800 -13.76 27.38 -0.13
N PRO A 801 -14.53 26.32 0.19
CA PRO A 801 -15.57 26.34 1.23
C PRO A 801 -15.02 26.64 2.62
N PHE A 802 -13.91 26.04 3.01
CA PHE A 802 -13.34 26.14 4.35
C PHE A 802 -12.94 27.60 4.71
N PRO A 803 -12.11 28.33 3.95
CA PRO A 803 -11.72 29.71 4.28
C PRO A 803 -12.91 30.69 4.17
N LEU A 804 -13.88 30.42 3.29
CA LEU A 804 -15.09 31.24 3.21
C LEU A 804 -15.94 31.12 4.47
N ALA A 805 -16.14 29.89 4.98
CA ALA A 805 -16.88 29.68 6.22
C ALA A 805 -16.18 30.31 7.43
N LEU A 806 -14.86 30.12 7.55
CA LEU A 806 -14.10 30.78 8.63
C LEU A 806 -14.22 32.30 8.57
N SER A 807 -14.27 32.90 7.37
CA SER A 807 -14.42 34.35 7.22
C SER A 807 -15.81 34.88 7.60
N THR A 808 -16.87 34.04 7.66
CA THR A 808 -18.19 34.45 8.17
C THR A 808 -18.22 34.66 9.67
N TYR A 809 -17.36 33.94 10.40
CA TYR A 809 -17.25 34.03 11.88
C TYR A 809 -16.26 35.11 12.33
N ARG A 810 -15.79 35.95 11.44
CA ARG A 810 -14.93 37.10 11.72
C ARG A 810 -15.59 38.03 12.75
N GLY A 811 -14.90 38.27 13.87
CA GLY A 811 -15.40 39.17 14.91
C GLY A 811 -16.45 38.58 15.86
N ALA A 812 -16.93 37.32 15.63
CA ALA A 812 -17.88 36.69 16.53
C ALA A 812 -17.23 36.25 17.85
N THR A 813 -16.11 35.58 17.80
CA THR A 813 -15.21 35.26 18.92
C THR A 813 -13.88 34.71 18.40
N SER A 814 -12.79 35.05 19.06
CA SER A 814 -11.45 34.52 18.74
C SER A 814 -11.33 32.99 18.92
N ALA A 815 -12.23 32.38 19.68
CA ALA A 815 -12.24 30.96 20.00
C ALA A 815 -12.86 30.07 18.91
N PHE A 816 -13.82 30.58 18.11
CA PHE A 816 -14.53 29.75 17.13
C PHE A 816 -13.65 29.28 15.96
N ILE A 817 -12.76 30.14 15.46
CA ILE A 817 -11.88 29.80 14.34
C ILE A 817 -10.95 28.62 14.67
N PRO A 818 -10.22 28.62 15.82
CA PRO A 818 -9.44 27.46 16.21
C PRO A 818 -10.27 26.20 16.45
N TRP A 819 -11.46 26.33 17.04
CA TRP A 819 -12.37 25.21 17.25
C TRP A 819 -12.83 24.58 15.92
N ALA A 820 -13.28 25.39 14.97
CA ALA A 820 -13.73 24.93 13.67
C ALA A 820 -12.60 24.21 12.89
N TRP A 821 -11.39 24.74 13.01
CA TRP A 821 -10.20 24.11 12.43
C TRP A 821 -9.84 22.79 13.12
N SER A 822 -9.93 22.72 14.46
CA SER A 822 -9.75 21.49 15.22
C SER A 822 -10.75 20.41 14.83
N VAL A 823 -12.02 20.76 14.68
CA VAL A 823 -13.08 19.82 14.28
C VAL A 823 -12.79 19.27 12.90
N ASN A 824 -12.47 20.12 11.93
CA ASN A 824 -12.10 19.68 10.59
C ASN A 824 -10.90 18.73 10.62
N GLY A 825 -9.83 19.08 11.35
CA GLY A 825 -8.66 18.23 11.47
C GLY A 825 -8.95 16.91 12.19
N ALA A 826 -9.72 16.89 13.30
CA ALA A 826 -10.07 15.66 14.01
C ALA A 826 -10.89 14.71 13.15
N LEU A 827 -11.82 15.24 12.35
CA LEU A 827 -12.65 14.42 11.44
C LEU A 827 -11.87 13.95 10.22
N SER A 828 -10.83 14.68 9.81
CA SER A 828 -9.89 14.19 8.80
C SER A 828 -9.11 12.96 9.29
N VAL A 829 -8.75 12.90 10.58
CA VAL A 829 -8.15 11.69 11.18
C VAL A 829 -9.10 10.50 11.10
N VAL A 830 -10.38 10.71 11.41
CA VAL A 830 -11.43 9.67 11.31
C VAL A 830 -11.65 9.25 9.85
N ALA A 831 -11.53 10.17 8.91
CA ALA A 831 -11.85 9.94 7.50
C ALA A 831 -11.02 8.84 6.87
N THR A 832 -9.72 8.77 7.16
CA THR A 832 -8.79 7.81 6.53
C THR A 832 -9.15 6.35 6.84
N PRO A 833 -9.21 5.91 8.11
CA PRO A 833 -9.60 4.54 8.42
C PRO A 833 -11.07 4.24 8.05
N LEU A 834 -11.95 5.22 8.16
CA LEU A 834 -13.36 5.06 7.79
C LEU A 834 -13.50 4.85 6.27
N ALA A 835 -12.80 5.62 5.44
CA ALA A 835 -12.81 5.47 3.99
C ALA A 835 -12.32 4.07 3.57
N ASN A 836 -11.27 3.57 4.22
CA ASN A 836 -10.74 2.24 3.94
C ASN A 836 -11.75 1.14 4.31
N ILE A 837 -12.34 1.19 5.51
CA ILE A 837 -13.35 0.21 5.94
C ILE A 837 -14.60 0.26 5.02
N LEU A 838 -15.04 1.45 4.62
CA LEU A 838 -16.15 1.60 3.67
C LEU A 838 -15.79 1.05 2.29
N ALA A 839 -14.55 1.29 1.81
CA ALA A 839 -14.07 0.78 0.54
C ALA A 839 -13.98 -0.75 0.52
N VAL A 840 -13.45 -1.36 1.58
CA VAL A 840 -13.41 -2.82 1.76
C VAL A 840 -14.82 -3.41 1.79
N SER A 841 -15.75 -2.77 2.48
CA SER A 841 -17.12 -3.28 2.66
C SER A 841 -18.01 -3.05 1.44
N PHE A 842 -17.96 -1.85 0.85
CA PHE A 842 -18.93 -1.38 -0.14
C PHE A 842 -18.31 -0.93 -1.47
N GLY A 843 -16.99 -0.87 -1.57
CA GLY A 843 -16.25 -0.42 -2.75
C GLY A 843 -15.96 1.07 -2.78
N TYR A 844 -15.05 1.46 -3.67
CA TYR A 844 -14.64 2.87 -3.85
C TYR A 844 -15.77 3.75 -4.38
N THR A 845 -16.69 3.19 -5.18
CA THR A 845 -17.89 3.88 -5.67
C THR A 845 -18.76 4.39 -4.52
N ALA A 846 -18.92 3.57 -3.46
CA ALA A 846 -19.67 3.97 -2.27
C ALA A 846 -18.99 5.09 -1.49
N VAL A 847 -17.67 5.03 -1.30
CA VAL A 847 -16.88 6.09 -0.64
C VAL A 847 -16.98 7.40 -1.41
N PHE A 848 -16.85 7.34 -2.74
CA PHE A 848 -16.98 8.51 -3.61
C PHE A 848 -18.39 9.10 -3.58
N GLY A 849 -19.41 8.24 -3.59
CA GLY A 849 -20.81 8.64 -3.44
C GLY A 849 -21.11 9.29 -2.08
N ALA A 850 -20.53 8.76 -1.01
CA ALA A 850 -20.62 9.37 0.32
C ALA A 850 -19.99 10.78 0.35
N SER A 851 -18.87 11.00 -0.35
CA SER A 851 -18.28 12.34 -0.44
C SER A 851 -19.19 13.33 -1.15
N LEU A 852 -19.90 12.91 -2.21
CA LEU A 852 -20.92 13.74 -2.89
C LEU A 852 -22.02 14.18 -1.92
N ALA A 853 -22.54 13.25 -1.12
CA ALA A 853 -23.55 13.54 -0.11
C ALA A 853 -23.03 14.51 0.95
N LEU A 854 -21.77 14.37 1.38
CA LEU A 854 -21.12 15.27 2.33
C LEU A 854 -20.97 16.69 1.76
N TYR A 855 -20.55 16.86 0.49
CA TYR A 855 -20.47 18.19 -0.13
C TYR A 855 -21.85 18.82 -0.36
N ALA A 856 -22.87 18.03 -0.72
CA ALA A 856 -24.26 18.50 -0.80
C ALA A 856 -24.75 18.97 0.58
N MET A 857 -24.47 18.20 1.63
CA MET A 857 -24.81 18.56 3.01
C MET A 857 -24.08 19.83 3.45
N ALA A 858 -22.79 19.97 3.13
CA ALA A 858 -22.01 21.19 3.40
C ALA A 858 -22.64 22.42 2.72
N ALA A 859 -23.13 22.28 1.49
CA ALA A 859 -23.82 23.38 0.79
C ALA A 859 -25.12 23.79 1.51
N LEU A 860 -25.86 22.83 2.09
CA LEU A 860 -27.07 23.08 2.86
C LEU A 860 -26.75 23.74 4.21
N LEU A 861 -25.71 23.29 4.87
CA LEU A 861 -25.26 23.78 6.18
C LEU A 861 -24.42 25.06 6.07
N ALA A 862 -24.26 25.65 4.87
CA ALA A 862 -23.42 26.82 4.65
C ALA A 862 -23.79 27.97 5.63
N PRO A 863 -22.82 28.48 6.43
CA PRO A 863 -23.11 29.47 7.47
C PRO A 863 -23.46 30.83 6.87
N ASP A 864 -24.37 31.55 7.57
CA ASP A 864 -24.71 32.94 7.30
C ASP A 864 -23.87 33.91 8.17
N ARG A 865 -23.74 35.17 7.71
CA ARG A 865 -23.16 36.21 8.57
C ARG A 865 -24.05 36.47 9.78
N PRO A 866 -23.47 36.75 10.97
CA PRO A 866 -24.27 37.01 12.17
C PRO A 866 -25.27 38.15 12.10
N GLY A 867 -25.21 39.03 11.08
CA GLY A 867 -26.12 40.16 10.89
C GLY A 867 -27.28 39.93 9.90
N ASP A 868 -27.22 38.90 9.05
CA ASP A 868 -28.23 38.72 7.99
C ASP A 868 -29.51 37.99 8.43
N ALA A 869 -29.52 37.47 9.64
CA ALA A 869 -30.71 36.76 10.18
C ALA A 869 -31.84 37.69 10.67
N GLY A 870 -31.61 39.01 10.72
CA GLY A 870 -32.60 40.01 11.18
C GLY A 870 -33.40 40.70 10.12
N VAL A 871 -32.99 40.62 8.84
CA VAL A 871 -33.64 41.40 7.75
C VAL A 871 -34.73 40.61 6.99
N GLY A 872 -34.73 39.25 7.12
CA GLY A 872 -35.72 38.42 6.44
C GLY A 872 -37.05 38.21 7.20
N GLY A 873 -37.14 38.65 8.46
CA GLY A 873 -38.30 38.44 9.31
C GLY A 873 -39.30 39.64 9.41
N GLN A 874 -39.01 40.77 8.78
CA GLN A 874 -39.84 41.98 8.84
C GLN A 874 -40.55 42.37 7.52
N ALA A 875 -40.44 41.57 6.46
CA ALA A 875 -41.03 41.89 5.14
C ALA A 875 -42.40 41.23 4.86
N THR A 876 -43.07 40.64 5.88
CA THR A 876 -44.44 40.11 5.70
C THR A 876 -45.35 40.50 6.84
N ALA A 877 -45.29 41.76 7.32
CA ALA A 877 -46.30 42.35 8.19
C ALA A 877 -46.43 43.87 7.88
N GLU A 878 -46.90 44.20 6.66
CA GLU A 878 -47.62 45.43 6.25
C GLU A 878 -48.48 45.11 5.06
#